data_bc4cc31402ebefee2c3f40042d6ed036
#
_entry.id   bc4cc31402ebefee2c3f40042d6ed036
#
_cell.length_a   1.000
_cell.length_b   1.000
_cell.length_c   1.000
_cell.angle_alpha   90.00
_cell.angle_beta   90.00
_cell.angle_gamma   90.00
#
_symmetry.space_group_name_H-M   'P 1'
#
loop_
_entity.id
_entity.type
_entity.pdbx_description
1 polymer ?
#
loop_
_entity_poly.entity_id
_entity_poly.type
_entity_poly.pdbx_seq_one_letter_code
_entity_poly.pdbx_strand_id
1 'polypeptide(L)'
;MAFLSEAAVEQALLDQLRALNYGIEREEDIGPDGHRPERESHGEVVLKKRFEDAVARLNPGLPLEARRDAVRRVMQSELPSLLEENRRLHKLMTEGVDVEYYADDGTLTAGKVALIDFEHPEQNDWLAVSQFVVINGQNNRRPDVVVFVNGLPLGVIELKAPGSAGAHLLGAFNQLQTYKSQIPALFSTNALLVTSDGISARVGSLSADLERFMPWRTTDGTDVAPKGAPELSTLIEGVFEHRRLLDLLCHFTVFGETGSGLAKIIAGYHQFHAVRHAVASTVRASMAVEGVAEDPAGYGLPSVRTQRQGDKRAGVIWHTQGSGKSLLMAFYAGQLVKHPAMANPTLVVLTDRNDLDDQLFSTFSMCRDLIRQTPVQAEGREDLQKVLSRASGGVIFTTLQKFGEVAEPLTTRRNVVVIADEAHRSQYGFKAKVDAKTGEISYGFAKYMRDALPNASFIGFTGTPIEADDVNTPAVFGNYIDVYDISRAVEDGATVPIYYESRLARIELDEDEKPKIDAEVDDLTEEDSEADQERFKRKWSTVEALVGSDKRLALVAQDMVAHFEDRVAALDGKAMVVCMSRRICVKLYDEIVKLRPDWHSADDNAGAVKIVMTGAASDPQEWQQHIGNKARRDLLAKRARDPQDPLKLVIVRDMWLTGFDAPCMHTMYVDKPMKGHGLMQAIARVNRVFRDKPAGLIVDYIGIAQNLKTALQRYSKGDQESTGIDEAQAVAVMMEKYEVVRDMFHGFDYASALSGTPQERLAMMAGAIEWILDLQQKLAEKERTAEGKKNAHRRYQDAVLALSKAFALASASDEARKIREEVGFFQAIRAALVKSSNGSGVTQQERELAIQQIVSRAVVSTEIVDILAAVGIKSPDISILSDEFLAEVQQMEKKNLALEALRKLINDGIRSRSKANVVQTKAFSERLEDAVARYHANAITTAEVLQELIQLAKDIRAARQRGEESGLSDEEIAFYDALAENESAVQMMGDDR
;
A
#
# COMPACT_ATOMS: atom_id res chain seq x y z
N MET A 1 -22.04 13.55 28.85
CA MET A 1 -21.42 12.29 29.29
C MET A 1 -21.19 11.49 28.03
N ALA A 2 -19.96 11.03 27.77
CA ALA A 2 -19.72 10.12 26.67
C ALA A 2 -20.51 8.83 26.90
N PHE A 3 -21.13 8.27 25.89
CA PHE A 3 -21.93 7.05 25.99
C PHE A 3 -21.10 5.85 26.50
N LEU A 4 -19.78 5.84 26.20
CA LEU A 4 -18.78 4.91 26.71
C LEU A 4 -17.59 5.70 27.27
N SER A 5 -17.23 5.47 28.54
CA SER A 5 -16.03 6.02 29.15
C SER A 5 -14.82 5.13 28.86
N GLU A 6 -13.61 5.68 28.99
CA GLU A 6 -12.34 4.92 28.89
C GLU A 6 -12.33 3.73 29.87
N ALA A 7 -12.80 3.93 31.11
CA ALA A 7 -12.95 2.85 32.10
C ALA A 7 -13.92 1.74 31.65
N ALA A 8 -14.97 2.07 30.88
CA ALA A 8 -15.89 1.05 30.35
C ALA A 8 -15.23 0.24 29.23
N VAL A 9 -14.40 0.87 28.38
CA VAL A 9 -13.60 0.18 27.36
C VAL A 9 -12.55 -0.71 28.01
N GLU A 10 -11.87 -0.22 29.07
CA GLU A 10 -10.90 -1.00 29.86
C GLU A 10 -11.58 -2.23 30.49
N GLN A 11 -12.73 -2.06 31.10
CA GLN A 11 -13.45 -3.18 31.72
C GLN A 11 -13.86 -4.22 30.66
N ALA A 12 -14.36 -3.79 29.50
CA ALA A 12 -14.70 -4.71 28.42
C ALA A 12 -13.48 -5.49 27.88
N LEU A 13 -12.33 -4.82 27.80
CA LEU A 13 -11.05 -5.47 27.43
C LEU A 13 -10.64 -6.52 28.47
N LEU A 14 -10.71 -6.18 29.77
CA LEU A 14 -10.35 -7.11 30.84
C LEU A 14 -11.28 -8.33 30.88
N ASP A 15 -12.57 -8.14 30.61
CA ASP A 15 -13.54 -9.24 30.53
C ASP A 15 -13.26 -10.17 29.32
N GLN A 16 -12.80 -9.62 28.19
CA GLN A 16 -12.37 -10.43 27.03
C GLN A 16 -11.09 -11.22 27.35
N LEU A 17 -10.08 -10.60 27.98
CA LEU A 17 -8.86 -11.30 28.42
C LEU A 17 -9.19 -12.40 29.44
N ARG A 18 -10.13 -12.16 30.36
CA ARG A 18 -10.62 -13.17 31.29
C ARG A 18 -11.27 -14.37 30.55
N ALA A 19 -12.06 -14.07 29.50
CA ALA A 19 -12.65 -15.13 28.65
C ALA A 19 -11.60 -15.96 27.91
N LEU A 20 -10.43 -15.39 27.66
CA LEU A 20 -9.26 -16.09 27.11
C LEU A 20 -8.37 -16.78 28.18
N ASN A 21 -8.88 -16.88 29.41
CA ASN A 21 -8.21 -17.49 30.57
C ASN A 21 -6.97 -16.73 31.08
N TYR A 22 -6.91 -15.42 30.93
CA TYR A 22 -5.94 -14.61 31.66
C TYR A 22 -6.40 -14.39 33.11
N GLY A 23 -5.48 -14.47 34.06
CA GLY A 23 -5.66 -13.89 35.37
C GLY A 23 -5.80 -12.38 35.23
N ILE A 24 -6.70 -11.76 35.99
CA ILE A 24 -6.87 -10.30 35.96
C ILE A 24 -6.59 -9.77 37.36
N GLU A 25 -5.62 -8.88 37.44
CA GLU A 25 -5.23 -8.19 38.65
C GLU A 25 -5.21 -6.66 38.42
N ARG A 26 -5.29 -5.91 39.51
CA ARG A 26 -5.18 -4.46 39.50
C ARG A 26 -3.91 -4.00 40.20
N GLU A 27 -3.34 -2.89 39.73
CA GLU A 27 -2.19 -2.29 40.41
C GLU A 27 -2.43 -2.05 41.91
N GLU A 28 -3.64 -1.59 42.29
CA GLU A 28 -4.00 -1.35 43.68
C GLU A 28 -3.95 -2.59 44.58
N ASP A 29 -4.01 -3.79 43.98
CA ASP A 29 -3.95 -5.07 44.69
C ASP A 29 -2.54 -5.63 44.79
N ILE A 30 -1.80 -5.64 43.65
CA ILE A 30 -0.50 -6.34 43.52
C ILE A 30 0.70 -5.38 43.41
N GLY A 31 0.46 -4.08 43.32
CA GLY A 31 1.53 -3.07 43.35
C GLY A 31 2.23 -3.03 44.72
N PRO A 32 3.36 -2.32 44.83
CA PRO A 32 4.13 -2.23 46.09
C PRO A 32 3.33 -1.76 47.29
N ASP A 33 2.35 -0.87 47.06
CA ASP A 33 1.46 -0.30 48.09
C ASP A 33 0.16 -1.10 48.26
N GLY A 34 -0.03 -2.19 47.51
CA GLY A 34 -1.22 -3.04 47.52
C GLY A 34 -1.24 -4.01 48.73
N HIS A 35 -2.39 -4.66 48.88
CA HIS A 35 -2.54 -5.64 49.99
C HIS A 35 -1.94 -7.04 49.68
N ARG A 36 -1.59 -7.31 48.42
CA ARG A 36 -0.88 -8.56 47.99
C ARG A 36 0.29 -8.22 47.07
N PRO A 37 1.28 -7.47 47.53
CA PRO A 37 2.34 -6.96 46.67
C PRO A 37 3.13 -8.09 45.99
N GLU A 38 3.28 -8.01 44.68
CA GLU A 38 4.08 -8.94 43.88
C GLU A 38 5.40 -8.34 43.42
N ARG A 39 5.69 -7.08 43.76
CA ARG A 39 6.94 -6.34 43.51
C ARG A 39 7.29 -5.44 44.70
N GLU A 40 8.56 -5.19 44.88
CA GLU A 40 9.08 -4.42 46.04
C GLU A 40 9.02 -2.90 45.75
N SER A 41 9.08 -2.48 44.48
CA SER A 41 9.04 -1.09 44.08
C SER A 41 8.34 -0.88 42.77
N HIS A 42 7.78 0.33 42.52
CA HIS A 42 7.23 0.70 41.24
C HIS A 42 8.27 0.80 40.11
N GLY A 43 9.56 0.72 40.39
CA GLY A 43 10.61 0.62 39.38
C GLY A 43 10.77 -0.78 38.80
N GLU A 44 10.29 -1.81 39.48
CA GLU A 44 10.31 -3.19 39.01
C GLU A 44 9.17 -3.43 38.03
N VAL A 45 9.51 -3.89 36.84
CA VAL A 45 8.55 -4.14 35.73
C VAL A 45 8.27 -5.63 35.52
N VAL A 46 9.16 -6.51 35.99
CA VAL A 46 8.98 -7.96 35.98
C VAL A 46 8.38 -8.40 37.32
N LEU A 47 7.37 -9.26 37.31
CA LEU A 47 6.79 -9.90 38.48
C LEU A 47 7.70 -11.08 38.88
N LYS A 48 8.76 -10.76 39.63
CA LYS A 48 9.93 -11.62 39.88
C LYS A 48 9.53 -13.00 40.41
N LYS A 49 8.63 -13.05 41.40
CA LYS A 49 8.18 -14.29 41.99
C LYS A 49 7.49 -15.20 40.98
N ARG A 50 6.55 -14.63 40.16
CA ARG A 50 5.89 -15.39 39.10
C ARG A 50 6.88 -15.90 38.09
N PHE A 51 7.89 -15.08 37.73
CA PHE A 51 8.95 -15.49 36.81
C PHE A 51 9.83 -16.63 37.37
N GLU A 52 10.27 -16.54 38.61
CA GLU A 52 11.02 -17.59 39.27
C GLU A 52 10.22 -18.90 39.40
N ASP A 53 8.92 -18.81 39.74
CA ASP A 53 8.02 -19.95 39.86
C ASP A 53 7.79 -20.62 38.49
N ALA A 54 7.62 -19.82 37.42
CA ALA A 54 7.49 -20.33 36.04
C ALA A 54 8.79 -21.01 35.57
N VAL A 55 9.97 -20.39 35.77
CA VAL A 55 11.26 -21.00 35.43
C VAL A 55 11.46 -22.30 36.16
N ALA A 56 11.06 -22.39 37.44
CA ALA A 56 11.14 -23.63 38.23
C ALA A 56 10.20 -24.72 37.69
N ARG A 57 8.97 -24.35 37.30
CA ARG A 57 7.97 -25.29 36.77
C ARG A 57 8.37 -25.82 35.39
N LEU A 58 8.90 -24.96 34.51
CA LEU A 58 9.29 -25.33 33.15
C LEU A 58 10.60 -26.12 33.09
N ASN A 59 11.47 -26.05 34.11
CA ASN A 59 12.78 -26.68 34.12
C ASN A 59 13.02 -27.54 35.37
N PRO A 60 12.18 -28.57 35.65
CA PRO A 60 12.26 -29.34 36.87
C PRO A 60 13.57 -30.16 36.97
N GLY A 61 14.17 -30.51 35.81
CA GLY A 61 15.42 -31.31 35.77
C GLY A 61 16.71 -30.51 35.91
N LEU A 62 16.65 -29.16 35.99
CA LEU A 62 17.82 -28.32 36.12
C LEU A 62 18.05 -27.90 37.58
N PRO A 63 19.33 -27.81 38.04
CA PRO A 63 19.66 -27.33 39.37
C PRO A 63 19.17 -25.90 39.64
N LEU A 64 18.91 -25.60 40.91
CA LEU A 64 18.46 -24.28 41.36
C LEU A 64 19.42 -23.16 40.94
N GLU A 65 20.72 -23.40 40.99
CA GLU A 65 21.76 -22.42 40.61
C GLU A 65 21.65 -22.05 39.11
N ALA A 66 21.49 -23.05 38.24
CA ALA A 66 21.31 -22.81 36.80
C ALA A 66 20.05 -22.00 36.51
N ARG A 67 18.93 -22.31 37.17
CA ARG A 67 17.67 -21.55 37.04
C ARG A 67 17.82 -20.11 37.54
N ARG A 68 18.53 -19.91 38.68
CA ARG A 68 18.80 -18.55 39.21
C ARG A 68 19.73 -17.75 38.31
N ASP A 69 20.73 -18.39 37.69
CA ASP A 69 21.58 -17.71 36.70
C ASP A 69 20.79 -17.22 35.52
N ALA A 70 19.88 -18.04 34.98
CA ALA A 70 18.98 -17.66 33.88
C ALA A 70 18.09 -16.48 34.27
N VAL A 71 17.43 -16.53 35.43
CA VAL A 71 16.60 -15.42 35.95
C VAL A 71 17.42 -14.14 36.06
N ARG A 72 18.64 -14.20 36.63
CA ARG A 72 19.52 -13.04 36.76
C ARG A 72 19.86 -12.42 35.42
N ARG A 73 20.20 -13.22 34.37
CA ARG A 73 20.53 -12.73 33.04
C ARG A 73 19.36 -12.06 32.35
N VAL A 74 18.14 -12.48 32.62
CA VAL A 74 16.92 -11.85 32.08
C VAL A 74 16.60 -10.54 32.80
N MET A 75 16.76 -10.54 34.16
CA MET A 75 16.47 -9.38 35.00
C MET A 75 17.51 -8.25 34.86
N GLN A 76 18.73 -8.58 34.47
CA GLN A 76 19.82 -7.62 34.33
C GLN A 76 19.86 -7.08 32.87
N SER A 77 19.68 -5.77 32.73
CA SER A 77 19.89 -5.12 31.43
C SER A 77 21.39 -5.13 31.08
N GLU A 78 21.73 -5.59 29.88
CA GLU A 78 23.10 -5.70 29.37
C GLU A 78 23.43 -4.66 28.31
N LEU A 79 22.42 -4.14 27.59
CA LEU A 79 22.60 -3.25 26.43
C LEU A 79 21.96 -1.86 26.67
N PRO A 80 22.62 -0.78 26.28
CA PRO A 80 22.11 0.57 26.52
C PRO A 80 20.92 0.96 25.63
N SER A 81 20.82 0.37 24.43
CA SER A 81 19.73 0.61 23.51
C SER A 81 18.54 -0.27 23.86
N LEU A 82 17.34 0.34 24.05
CA LEU A 82 16.12 -0.40 24.33
C LEU A 82 15.84 -1.48 23.28
N LEU A 83 16.03 -1.18 22.01
CA LEU A 83 15.71 -2.11 20.93
C LEU A 83 16.71 -3.26 20.81
N GLU A 84 18.00 -3.00 21.07
CA GLU A 84 19.02 -4.05 21.13
C GLU A 84 18.79 -4.96 22.33
N GLU A 85 18.43 -4.39 23.49
CA GLU A 85 18.08 -5.15 24.69
C GLU A 85 16.82 -5.98 24.47
N ASN A 86 15.79 -5.40 23.81
CA ASN A 86 14.59 -6.14 23.44
C ASN A 86 14.92 -7.31 22.49
N ARG A 87 15.83 -7.12 21.52
CA ARG A 87 16.31 -8.21 20.64
C ARG A 87 17.01 -9.31 21.45
N ARG A 88 17.91 -8.95 22.38
CA ARG A 88 18.59 -9.89 23.24
C ARG A 88 17.62 -10.72 24.08
N LEU A 89 16.69 -10.04 24.76
CA LEU A 89 15.69 -10.71 25.61
C LEU A 89 14.69 -11.52 24.78
N HIS A 90 14.29 -11.05 23.62
CA HIS A 90 13.45 -11.83 22.69
C HIS A 90 14.11 -13.17 22.31
N LYS A 91 15.42 -13.14 22.02
CA LYS A 91 16.17 -14.38 21.75
C LYS A 91 16.19 -15.31 22.96
N LEU A 92 16.43 -14.80 24.16
CA LEU A 92 16.39 -15.61 25.38
C LEU A 92 14.99 -16.19 25.64
N MET A 93 13.93 -15.44 25.38
CA MET A 93 12.55 -15.93 25.53
C MET A 93 12.22 -17.05 24.54
N THR A 94 12.67 -16.92 23.28
CA THR A 94 12.31 -17.88 22.21
C THR A 94 13.25 -19.07 22.09
N GLU A 95 14.51 -18.96 22.52
CA GLU A 95 15.50 -20.01 22.42
C GLU A 95 15.90 -20.60 23.77
N GLY A 96 15.53 -19.95 24.87
CA GLY A 96 16.00 -20.29 26.23
C GLY A 96 17.38 -19.72 26.55
N VAL A 97 17.76 -19.78 27.81
CA VAL A 97 19.02 -19.27 28.33
C VAL A 97 20.04 -20.41 28.43
N ASP A 98 21.15 -20.28 27.72
CA ASP A 98 22.25 -21.26 27.86
C ASP A 98 22.92 -21.07 29.23
N VAL A 99 23.06 -22.17 29.99
CA VAL A 99 23.63 -22.19 31.31
C VAL A 99 24.66 -23.34 31.44
N GLU A 100 25.65 -23.12 32.28
CA GLU A 100 26.58 -24.17 32.67
C GLU A 100 26.37 -24.51 34.16
N TYR A 101 26.34 -25.78 34.50
CA TYR A 101 26.14 -26.24 35.87
C TYR A 101 26.85 -27.55 36.12
N TYR A 102 27.09 -27.88 37.38
CA TYR A 102 27.63 -29.18 37.78
C TYR A 102 26.50 -30.19 37.94
N ALA A 103 26.57 -31.29 37.21
CA ALA A 103 25.67 -32.44 37.41
C ALA A 103 25.95 -33.13 38.73
N ASP A 104 25.06 -34.04 39.16
CA ASP A 104 25.18 -34.77 40.44
C ASP A 104 26.46 -35.58 40.54
N ASP A 105 27.07 -35.96 39.43
CA ASP A 105 28.36 -36.67 39.35
C ASP A 105 29.58 -35.73 39.40
N GLY A 106 29.37 -34.42 39.55
CA GLY A 106 30.41 -33.40 39.57
C GLY A 106 30.95 -32.99 38.18
N THR A 107 30.39 -33.48 37.10
CA THR A 107 30.77 -33.05 35.74
C THR A 107 30.15 -31.70 35.38
N LEU A 108 30.95 -30.82 34.75
CA LEU A 108 30.45 -29.56 34.17
C LEU A 108 29.61 -29.87 32.94
N THR A 109 28.34 -29.51 32.98
CA THR A 109 27.34 -29.80 31.94
C THR A 109 26.73 -28.52 31.46
N ALA A 110 26.53 -28.41 30.15
CA ALA A 110 25.75 -27.34 29.55
C ALA A 110 24.26 -27.70 29.48
N GLY A 111 23.41 -26.71 29.74
CA GLY A 111 21.96 -26.89 29.70
C GLY A 111 21.30 -25.64 29.13
N LYS A 112 20.03 -25.74 28.88
CA LYS A 112 19.20 -24.63 28.39
C LYS A 112 17.97 -24.47 29.28
N VAL A 113 17.78 -23.28 29.84
CA VAL A 113 16.64 -22.92 30.69
C VAL A 113 15.57 -22.33 29.83
N ALA A 114 14.41 -22.97 29.73
CA ALA A 114 13.23 -22.45 29.07
C ALA A 114 12.56 -21.36 29.92
N LEU A 115 12.21 -20.24 29.32
CA LEU A 115 11.51 -19.13 29.98
C LEU A 115 10.00 -19.14 29.68
N ILE A 116 9.63 -19.65 28.51
CA ILE A 116 8.26 -19.77 27.99
C ILE A 116 8.11 -21.16 27.38
N ASP A 117 6.98 -21.82 27.61
CA ASP A 117 6.62 -23.06 26.92
C ASP A 117 5.79 -22.72 25.69
N PHE A 118 6.35 -22.97 24.50
CA PHE A 118 5.69 -22.72 23.21
C PHE A 118 4.87 -23.91 22.73
N GLU A 119 5.09 -25.10 23.26
CA GLU A 119 4.38 -26.31 22.85
C GLU A 119 3.10 -26.52 23.66
N HIS A 120 3.17 -26.21 24.97
CA HIS A 120 2.07 -26.37 25.91
C HIS A 120 1.69 -25.03 26.56
N PRO A 121 0.88 -24.19 25.89
CA PRO A 121 0.53 -22.84 26.36
C PRO A 121 -0.04 -22.80 27.78
N GLU A 122 -0.72 -23.88 28.20
CA GLU A 122 -1.31 -24.05 29.53
C GLU A 122 -0.27 -24.19 30.64
N GLN A 123 0.99 -24.45 30.31
CA GLN A 123 2.08 -24.49 31.28
C GLN A 123 2.61 -23.09 31.62
N ASN A 124 2.21 -22.05 30.91
CA ASN A 124 2.60 -20.68 31.22
C ASN A 124 1.62 -20.03 32.20
N ASP A 125 2.07 -19.03 32.92
CA ASP A 125 1.25 -18.15 33.75
C ASP A 125 0.83 -16.93 32.92
N TRP A 126 -0.48 -16.76 32.73
CA TRP A 126 -1.09 -15.73 31.91
C TRP A 126 -1.78 -14.70 32.79
N LEU A 127 -1.33 -13.43 32.72
CA LEU A 127 -1.84 -12.38 33.59
C LEU A 127 -2.02 -11.08 32.80
N ALA A 128 -3.09 -10.35 33.08
CA ALA A 128 -3.27 -8.95 32.67
C ALA A 128 -3.43 -8.06 33.90
N VAL A 129 -2.68 -7.00 33.97
CA VAL A 129 -2.70 -6.05 35.07
C VAL A 129 -3.20 -4.71 34.57
N SER A 130 -4.29 -4.20 35.17
CA SER A 130 -4.81 -2.89 34.82
C SER A 130 -4.14 -1.79 35.64
N GLN A 131 -3.95 -0.63 34.98
CA GLN A 131 -3.42 0.60 35.56
C GLN A 131 -2.03 0.41 36.20
N PHE A 132 -1.16 -0.37 35.53
CA PHE A 132 0.17 -0.76 36.04
C PHE A 132 1.10 0.44 36.20
N VAL A 133 1.42 0.82 37.45
CA VAL A 133 2.24 2.00 37.76
C VAL A 133 3.73 1.68 37.62
N VAL A 134 4.44 2.47 36.84
CA VAL A 134 5.91 2.39 36.72
C VAL A 134 6.54 3.74 37.04
N ILE A 135 7.49 3.75 37.96
CA ILE A 135 8.25 4.93 38.36
C ILE A 135 9.72 4.76 37.97
N ASN A 136 10.20 5.70 37.16
CA ASN A 136 11.61 5.76 36.75
C ASN A 136 12.14 7.20 37.00
N GLY A 137 12.92 7.37 38.06
CA GLY A 137 13.36 8.69 38.51
C GLY A 137 12.20 9.60 38.87
N GLN A 138 12.00 10.69 38.13
CA GLN A 138 10.88 11.61 38.34
C GLN A 138 9.65 11.28 37.48
N ASN A 139 9.73 10.30 36.60
CA ASN A 139 8.66 9.91 35.71
C ASN A 139 7.78 8.87 36.39
N ASN A 140 6.52 9.20 36.63
CA ASN A 140 5.48 8.29 37.06
C ASN A 140 4.51 8.09 35.87
N ARG A 141 4.37 6.84 35.37
CA ARG A 141 3.52 6.48 34.25
C ARG A 141 2.65 5.29 34.62
N ARG A 142 1.48 5.25 34.02
CA ARG A 142 0.44 4.26 34.32
C ARG A 142 -0.23 3.80 33.01
N PRO A 143 0.35 2.82 32.29
CA PRO A 143 -0.31 2.15 31.18
C PRO A 143 -1.66 1.54 31.61
N ASP A 144 -2.66 1.58 30.70
CA ASP A 144 -3.99 1.10 31.01
C ASP A 144 -4.02 -0.40 31.29
N VAL A 145 -3.45 -1.21 30.39
CA VAL A 145 -3.33 -2.66 30.62
C VAL A 145 -1.96 -3.16 30.17
N VAL A 146 -1.31 -3.94 31.04
CA VAL A 146 -0.06 -4.66 30.72
C VAL A 146 -0.33 -6.16 30.80
N VAL A 147 0.03 -6.87 29.72
CA VAL A 147 -0.12 -8.33 29.62
C VAL A 147 1.20 -9.01 29.92
N PHE A 148 1.16 -9.94 30.84
CA PHE A 148 2.32 -10.70 31.31
C PHE A 148 2.18 -12.18 30.91
N VAL A 149 3.34 -12.77 30.58
CA VAL A 149 3.49 -14.23 30.46
C VAL A 149 4.64 -14.64 31.36
N ASN A 150 4.40 -15.56 32.28
CA ASN A 150 5.37 -16.01 33.29
C ASN A 150 6.01 -14.83 34.07
N GLY A 151 5.23 -13.77 34.34
CA GLY A 151 5.72 -12.58 35.05
C GLY A 151 6.51 -11.59 34.18
N LEU A 152 6.75 -11.86 32.89
CA LEU A 152 7.40 -10.97 31.92
C LEU A 152 6.38 -10.09 31.21
N PRO A 153 6.51 -8.74 31.17
CA PRO A 153 5.58 -7.85 30.48
C PRO A 153 5.79 -7.94 28.96
N LEU A 154 4.88 -8.63 28.25
CA LEU A 154 4.97 -8.84 26.80
C LEU A 154 4.09 -7.88 25.99
N GLY A 155 2.93 -7.50 26.50
CA GLY A 155 1.98 -6.63 25.81
C GLY A 155 1.70 -5.36 26.59
N VAL A 156 1.63 -4.21 25.90
CA VAL A 156 1.18 -2.94 26.50
C VAL A 156 0.02 -2.43 25.65
N ILE A 157 -1.13 -2.21 26.29
CA ILE A 157 -2.36 -1.76 25.64
C ILE A 157 -2.70 -0.38 26.21
N GLU A 158 -2.87 0.58 25.30
CA GLU A 158 -3.28 1.95 25.63
C GLU A 158 -4.63 2.24 25.02
N LEU A 159 -5.56 2.72 25.84
CA LEU A 159 -6.95 2.94 25.51
C LEU A 159 -7.29 4.44 25.47
N LYS A 160 -8.31 4.78 24.71
CA LYS A 160 -8.93 6.10 24.72
C LYS A 160 -10.44 5.96 24.70
N ALA A 161 -11.14 6.98 25.20
CA ALA A 161 -12.60 6.98 25.22
C ALA A 161 -13.15 7.17 23.78
N PRO A 162 -14.10 6.34 23.31
CA PRO A 162 -14.73 6.53 22.03
C PRO A 162 -15.52 7.85 22.00
N GLY A 163 -15.39 8.60 20.89
CA GLY A 163 -16.18 9.82 20.66
C GLY A 163 -15.69 11.08 21.37
N SER A 164 -14.54 11.08 22.02
CA SER A 164 -13.88 12.31 22.40
C SER A 164 -13.18 12.94 21.20
N ALA A 165 -13.58 14.17 20.83
CA ALA A 165 -13.00 14.91 19.70
C ALA A 165 -11.48 15.10 19.94
N GLY A 166 -10.63 14.32 19.21
CA GLY A 166 -9.18 14.32 19.33
C GLY A 166 -8.56 13.15 20.12
N ALA A 167 -9.34 12.31 20.77
CA ALA A 167 -8.86 11.05 21.36
C ALA A 167 -8.90 9.94 20.33
N HIS A 168 -8.04 10.04 19.33
CA HIS A 168 -7.90 9.04 18.30
C HIS A 168 -6.73 8.10 18.62
N LEU A 169 -6.62 7.01 17.89
CA LEU A 169 -5.49 6.07 17.95
C LEU A 169 -4.11 6.78 18.01
N LEU A 170 -3.99 7.95 17.36
CA LEU A 170 -2.79 8.78 17.43
C LEU A 170 -2.47 9.25 18.87
N GLY A 171 -3.47 9.58 19.65
CA GLY A 171 -3.28 9.98 21.07
C GLY A 171 -2.72 8.82 21.89
N ALA A 172 -3.29 7.63 21.76
CA ALA A 172 -2.79 6.41 22.40
C ALA A 172 -1.37 6.06 21.91
N PHE A 173 -1.11 6.16 20.60
CA PHE A 173 0.21 5.94 20.05
C PHE A 173 1.26 6.90 20.63
N ASN A 174 0.98 8.21 20.68
CA ASN A 174 1.89 9.21 21.24
C ASN A 174 2.16 8.98 22.73
N GLN A 175 1.18 8.46 23.43
CA GLN A 175 1.33 8.10 24.85
C GLN A 175 2.28 6.90 25.00
N LEU A 176 2.16 5.88 24.16
CA LEU A 176 3.11 4.76 24.12
C LEU A 176 4.54 5.24 23.76
N GLN A 177 4.71 6.22 22.84
CA GLN A 177 6.03 6.79 22.54
C GLN A 177 6.62 7.50 23.78
N THR A 178 5.78 8.21 24.52
CA THR A 178 6.18 8.86 25.79
C THR A 178 6.62 7.80 26.81
N TYR A 179 5.88 6.71 26.97
CA TYR A 179 6.25 5.61 27.87
C TYR A 179 7.59 5.00 27.50
N LYS A 180 7.83 4.71 26.22
CA LYS A 180 9.11 4.16 25.73
C LYS A 180 10.30 5.05 26.11
N SER A 181 10.14 6.36 26.08
CA SER A 181 11.20 7.31 26.44
C SER A 181 11.41 7.46 27.95
N GLN A 182 10.32 7.36 28.75
CA GLN A 182 10.34 7.73 30.17
C GLN A 182 10.41 6.51 31.10
N ILE A 183 9.85 5.38 30.69
CA ILE A 183 9.87 4.11 31.46
C ILE A 183 10.33 2.95 30.57
N PRO A 184 11.52 3.03 29.92
CA PRO A 184 11.98 2.07 28.90
C PRO A 184 12.09 0.63 29.42
N ALA A 185 12.32 0.43 30.72
CA ALA A 185 12.42 -0.89 31.33
C ALA A 185 11.19 -1.77 31.08
N LEU A 186 9.97 -1.18 31.05
CA LEU A 186 8.72 -1.88 30.76
C LEU A 186 8.71 -2.54 29.37
N PHE A 187 9.47 -1.98 28.45
CA PHE A 187 9.49 -2.41 27.05
C PHE A 187 10.66 -3.34 26.69
N SER A 188 11.53 -3.67 27.65
CA SER A 188 12.70 -4.52 27.39
C SER A 188 12.32 -5.93 26.94
N THR A 189 11.22 -6.51 27.45
CA THR A 189 10.66 -7.80 27.03
C THR A 189 9.45 -7.68 26.10
N ASN A 190 9.05 -6.45 25.73
CA ASN A 190 7.82 -6.21 24.97
C ASN A 190 7.77 -6.98 23.65
N ALA A 191 6.70 -7.74 23.43
CA ALA A 191 6.39 -8.44 22.19
C ALA A 191 5.63 -7.53 21.23
N LEU A 192 4.57 -6.84 21.70
CA LEU A 192 3.67 -6.04 20.90
C LEU A 192 3.04 -4.90 21.70
N LEU A 193 2.57 -3.91 20.97
CA LEU A 193 1.87 -2.73 21.46
C LEU A 193 0.48 -2.65 20.83
N VAL A 194 -0.52 -2.28 21.62
CA VAL A 194 -1.89 -2.10 21.13
C VAL A 194 -2.38 -0.70 21.46
N THR A 195 -3.04 -0.07 20.50
CA THR A 195 -3.80 1.18 20.68
C THR A 195 -5.25 0.97 20.32
N SER A 196 -6.18 1.46 21.13
CA SER A 196 -7.60 1.34 20.82
C SER A 196 -8.41 2.48 21.43
N ASP A 197 -9.56 2.78 20.80
CA ASP A 197 -10.63 3.61 21.35
C ASP A 197 -11.91 2.79 21.62
N GLY A 198 -11.79 1.47 21.64
CA GLY A 198 -12.90 0.51 21.80
C GLY A 198 -13.61 0.16 20.50
N ILE A 199 -13.64 1.06 19.52
CA ILE A 199 -14.23 0.84 18.19
C ILE A 199 -13.13 0.43 17.22
N SER A 200 -12.09 1.24 17.11
CA SER A 200 -10.91 0.96 16.30
C SER A 200 -9.79 0.43 17.18
N ALA A 201 -9.04 -0.55 16.68
CA ALA A 201 -7.89 -1.11 17.39
C ALA A 201 -6.76 -1.44 16.41
N ARG A 202 -5.52 -1.18 16.84
CA ARG A 202 -4.31 -1.43 16.06
C ARG A 202 -3.25 -2.11 16.90
N VAL A 203 -2.51 -3.01 16.29
CA VAL A 203 -1.35 -3.68 16.89
C VAL A 203 -0.08 -3.35 16.11
N GLY A 204 1.01 -3.10 16.82
CA GLY A 204 2.31 -2.79 16.24
C GLY A 204 3.48 -3.30 17.09
N SER A 205 4.68 -3.22 16.54
CA SER A 205 5.92 -3.57 17.22
C SER A 205 6.49 -2.37 18.00
N LEU A 206 7.48 -2.66 18.84
CA LEU A 206 8.18 -1.65 19.63
C LEU A 206 8.79 -0.50 18.80
N SER A 207 9.28 -0.77 17.59
CA SER A 207 9.90 0.23 16.70
C SER A 207 8.96 0.73 15.59
N ALA A 208 7.71 0.26 15.54
CA ALA A 208 6.78 0.64 14.49
C ALA A 208 6.33 2.09 14.61
N ASP A 209 6.30 2.82 13.49
CA ASP A 209 5.59 4.07 13.35
C ASP A 209 4.08 3.83 13.30
N LEU A 210 3.27 4.88 13.49
CA LEU A 210 1.80 4.77 13.49
C LEU A 210 1.25 4.08 12.24
N GLU A 211 1.85 4.34 11.08
CA GLU A 211 1.48 3.76 9.78
C GLU A 211 1.67 2.24 9.71
N ARG A 212 2.47 1.69 10.63
CA ARG A 212 2.76 0.25 10.76
C ARG A 212 1.95 -0.42 11.87
N PHE A 213 1.10 0.33 12.55
CA PHE A 213 0.10 -0.23 13.45
C PHE A 213 -1.10 -0.67 12.63
N MET A 214 -1.31 -1.99 12.54
CA MET A 214 -2.28 -2.62 11.66
C MET A 214 -3.51 -3.12 12.44
N PRO A 215 -4.71 -3.15 11.83
CA PRO A 215 -5.85 -3.83 12.42
C PRO A 215 -5.63 -5.35 12.43
N TRP A 216 -6.36 -6.04 13.29
CA TRP A 216 -6.47 -7.50 13.25
C TRP A 216 -7.92 -7.87 12.93
N ARG A 217 -8.18 -8.38 11.72
CA ARG A 217 -9.52 -8.48 11.13
C ARG A 217 -10.18 -9.86 11.25
N THR A 218 -9.46 -10.89 11.71
CA THR A 218 -9.97 -12.25 11.78
C THR A 218 -9.36 -13.01 12.93
N THR A 219 -10.13 -13.93 13.51
CA THR A 219 -9.69 -14.81 14.58
C THR A 219 -9.18 -16.16 14.06
N ASP A 220 -9.69 -16.61 12.93
CA ASP A 220 -9.42 -17.95 12.36
C ASP A 220 -8.74 -17.93 10.99
N GLY A 221 -8.66 -16.77 10.33
CA GLY A 221 -8.09 -16.59 8.99
C GLY A 221 -9.06 -16.81 7.84
N THR A 222 -10.32 -17.15 8.13
CA THR A 222 -11.36 -17.41 7.12
C THR A 222 -12.37 -16.28 7.04
N ASP A 223 -12.97 -15.97 8.17
CA ASP A 223 -14.01 -14.95 8.26
C ASP A 223 -13.44 -13.60 8.72
N VAL A 224 -13.59 -12.61 7.89
CA VAL A 224 -13.20 -11.22 8.22
C VAL A 224 -14.35 -10.53 8.93
N ALA A 225 -14.06 -9.90 10.07
CA ALA A 225 -15.05 -9.15 10.82
C ALA A 225 -15.76 -8.11 9.92
N PRO A 226 -17.11 -8.05 9.97
CA PRO A 226 -17.87 -7.15 9.12
C PRO A 226 -17.55 -5.68 9.41
N LYS A 227 -17.73 -4.83 8.41
CA LYS A 227 -17.58 -3.37 8.58
C LYS A 227 -18.49 -2.87 9.71
N GLY A 228 -17.92 -2.07 10.63
CA GLY A 228 -18.64 -1.52 11.77
C GLY A 228 -18.65 -2.42 13.02
N ALA A 229 -18.12 -3.63 12.96
CA ALA A 229 -17.85 -4.40 14.17
C ALA A 229 -16.72 -3.74 14.99
N PRO A 230 -16.79 -3.75 16.34
CA PRO A 230 -15.70 -3.26 17.18
C PRO A 230 -14.41 -4.04 16.92
N GLU A 231 -13.37 -3.35 16.43
CA GLU A 231 -12.08 -3.97 16.06
C GLU A 231 -11.35 -4.51 17.30
N LEU A 232 -11.58 -3.92 18.49
CA LEU A 232 -10.91 -4.32 19.73
C LEU A 232 -11.18 -5.80 20.06
N SER A 233 -12.43 -6.26 19.97
CA SER A 233 -12.78 -7.65 20.25
C SER A 233 -12.03 -8.62 19.33
N THR A 234 -12.08 -8.36 18.02
CA THR A 234 -11.42 -9.21 17.03
C THR A 234 -9.90 -9.21 17.22
N LEU A 235 -9.31 -8.05 17.58
CA LEU A 235 -7.89 -7.96 17.86
C LEU A 235 -7.50 -8.75 19.12
N ILE A 236 -8.25 -8.61 20.21
CA ILE A 236 -7.93 -9.32 21.46
C ILE A 236 -8.07 -10.84 21.27
N GLU A 237 -9.17 -11.30 20.69
CA GLU A 237 -9.35 -12.73 20.41
C GLU A 237 -8.32 -13.24 19.40
N GLY A 238 -7.99 -12.45 18.38
CA GLY A 238 -7.09 -12.82 17.30
C GLY A 238 -5.61 -12.81 17.69
N VAL A 239 -5.18 -11.93 18.60
CA VAL A 239 -3.77 -11.75 18.98
C VAL A 239 -3.45 -12.40 20.32
N PHE A 240 -4.33 -12.24 21.33
CA PHE A 240 -4.05 -12.63 22.72
C PHE A 240 -4.55 -14.04 23.08
N GLU A 241 -5.17 -14.78 22.15
CA GLU A 241 -5.34 -16.21 22.37
C GLU A 241 -3.95 -16.85 22.54
N HIS A 242 -3.78 -17.65 23.56
CA HIS A 242 -2.48 -18.09 24.10
C HIS A 242 -1.54 -18.66 23.02
N ARG A 243 -2.02 -19.56 22.18
CA ARG A 243 -1.18 -20.17 21.13
C ARG A 243 -0.82 -19.16 20.05
N ARG A 244 -1.75 -18.26 19.64
CA ARG A 244 -1.45 -17.23 18.63
C ARG A 244 -0.45 -16.20 19.13
N LEU A 245 -0.54 -15.78 20.40
CA LEU A 245 0.46 -14.87 20.97
C LEU A 245 1.84 -15.50 20.99
N LEU A 246 1.94 -16.77 21.38
CA LEU A 246 3.19 -17.51 21.36
C LEU A 246 3.71 -17.71 19.93
N ASP A 247 2.85 -18.05 18.98
CA ASP A 247 3.21 -18.17 17.56
C ASP A 247 3.75 -16.83 17.03
N LEU A 248 3.07 -15.70 17.33
CA LEU A 248 3.52 -14.35 16.94
C LEU A 248 4.92 -14.05 17.48
N LEU A 249 5.16 -14.39 18.74
CA LEU A 249 6.45 -14.17 19.39
C LEU A 249 7.54 -15.05 18.74
N CYS A 250 7.30 -16.35 18.57
CA CYS A 250 8.31 -17.32 18.15
C CYS A 250 8.57 -17.36 16.63
N HIS A 251 7.53 -17.13 15.83
CA HIS A 251 7.54 -17.42 14.38
C HIS A 251 7.29 -16.21 13.50
N PHE A 252 6.74 -15.13 14.04
CA PHE A 252 6.26 -13.99 13.26
C PHE A 252 6.83 -12.65 13.74
N THR A 253 7.92 -12.71 14.49
CA THR A 253 8.69 -11.54 14.93
C THR A 253 10.10 -11.63 14.40
N VAL A 254 10.59 -10.56 13.77
CA VAL A 254 11.97 -10.44 13.28
C VAL A 254 12.61 -9.12 13.72
N PHE A 255 13.92 -9.12 13.86
CA PHE A 255 14.74 -7.93 14.06
C PHE A 255 15.67 -7.78 12.88
N GLY A 256 15.70 -6.61 12.28
CA GLY A 256 16.51 -6.38 11.08
C GLY A 256 16.98 -4.95 10.94
N GLU A 257 18.12 -4.79 10.29
CA GLU A 257 18.64 -3.48 9.91
C GLU A 257 17.85 -2.91 8.75
N THR A 258 17.33 -1.71 8.93
CA THR A 258 16.64 -0.93 7.92
C THR A 258 17.44 0.33 7.59
N GLY A 259 17.01 1.12 6.64
CA GLY A 259 17.65 2.41 6.33
C GLY A 259 17.68 3.39 7.51
N SER A 260 16.80 3.20 8.52
CA SER A 260 16.70 4.00 9.73
C SER A 260 17.36 3.35 10.97
N GLY A 261 18.03 2.20 10.81
CA GLY A 261 18.67 1.43 11.88
C GLY A 261 17.94 0.13 12.20
N LEU A 262 18.24 -0.44 13.38
CA LEU A 262 17.59 -1.68 13.84
C LEU A 262 16.08 -1.45 13.99
N ALA A 263 15.29 -2.39 13.48
CA ALA A 263 13.83 -2.38 13.59
C ALA A 263 13.31 -3.76 14.06
N LYS A 264 12.26 -3.75 14.88
CA LYS A 264 11.47 -4.92 15.22
C LYS A 264 10.23 -4.95 14.34
N ILE A 265 9.97 -6.04 13.65
CA ILE A 265 8.87 -6.22 12.72
C ILE A 265 8.04 -7.42 13.18
N ILE A 266 6.72 -7.24 13.26
CA ILE A 266 5.75 -8.32 13.52
C ILE A 266 4.87 -8.53 12.29
N ALA A 267 4.38 -9.74 12.09
CA ALA A 267 3.45 -10.06 11.02
C ALA A 267 2.07 -9.41 11.25
N GLY A 268 1.46 -8.89 10.18
CA GLY A 268 0.03 -8.59 10.18
C GLY A 268 -0.82 -9.87 10.09
N TYR A 269 -2.11 -9.77 10.42
CA TYR A 269 -3.02 -10.93 10.43
C TYR A 269 -3.05 -11.68 9.09
N HIS A 270 -3.03 -10.95 7.97
CA HIS A 270 -3.02 -11.54 6.62
C HIS A 270 -1.75 -12.36 6.37
N GLN A 271 -0.59 -11.94 6.88
CA GLN A 271 0.65 -12.71 6.79
C GLN A 271 0.63 -13.92 7.73
N PHE A 272 0.14 -13.74 8.95
CA PHE A 272 0.05 -14.79 9.95
C PHE A 272 -0.78 -15.97 9.45
N HIS A 273 -2.02 -15.72 9.01
CA HIS A 273 -2.92 -16.78 8.55
C HIS A 273 -2.47 -17.40 7.22
N ALA A 274 -2.03 -16.57 6.26
CA ALA A 274 -1.52 -17.07 4.99
C ALA A 274 -0.32 -18.02 5.17
N VAL A 275 0.61 -17.70 6.06
CA VAL A 275 1.76 -18.58 6.36
C VAL A 275 1.29 -19.90 6.98
N ARG A 276 0.37 -19.88 7.92
CA ARG A 276 -0.16 -21.11 8.53
C ARG A 276 -0.83 -22.01 7.49
N HIS A 277 -1.67 -21.45 6.62
CA HIS A 277 -2.28 -22.17 5.51
C HIS A 277 -1.24 -22.73 4.54
N ALA A 278 -0.23 -21.93 4.18
CA ALA A 278 0.84 -22.33 3.29
C ALA A 278 1.69 -23.47 3.85
N VAL A 279 2.06 -23.40 5.13
CA VAL A 279 2.81 -24.48 5.80
C VAL A 279 2.00 -25.76 5.82
N ALA A 280 0.73 -25.72 6.25
CA ALA A 280 -0.15 -26.89 6.27
C ALA A 280 -0.32 -27.51 4.87
N SER A 281 -0.51 -26.67 3.84
CA SER A 281 -0.62 -27.12 2.45
C SER A 281 0.67 -27.74 1.93
N THR A 282 1.84 -27.15 2.24
CA THR A 282 3.14 -27.66 1.81
C THR A 282 3.50 -28.98 2.49
N VAL A 283 3.26 -29.10 3.80
CA VAL A 283 3.46 -30.35 4.52
C VAL A 283 2.62 -31.46 3.89
N ARG A 284 1.34 -31.20 3.62
CA ARG A 284 0.44 -32.15 2.94
C ARG A 284 0.92 -32.51 1.54
N ALA A 285 1.36 -31.53 0.75
CA ALA A 285 1.87 -31.75 -0.61
C ALA A 285 3.15 -32.58 -0.64
N SER A 286 4.00 -32.50 0.40
CA SER A 286 5.28 -33.24 0.51
C SER A 286 5.12 -34.68 1.02
N MET A 287 4.02 -35.03 1.68
CA MET A 287 3.78 -36.38 2.22
C MET A 287 3.71 -37.43 1.13
N ALA A 288 4.03 -38.69 1.46
CA ALA A 288 3.77 -39.83 0.58
C ALA A 288 2.26 -40.05 0.45
N VAL A 289 1.80 -40.48 -0.74
CA VAL A 289 0.40 -40.84 -0.96
C VAL A 289 0.15 -42.16 -0.27
N GLU A 290 -0.60 -42.19 0.82
CA GLU A 290 -1.13 -43.39 1.47
C GLU A 290 -2.65 -43.30 1.42
N GLY A 291 -3.28 -44.02 0.46
CA GLY A 291 -4.73 -44.12 0.36
C GLY A 291 -5.44 -43.04 -0.46
N VAL A 292 -6.76 -43.23 -0.69
CA VAL A 292 -7.63 -42.26 -1.38
C VAL A 292 -7.97 -41.15 -0.40
N ALA A 293 -7.37 -39.96 -0.62
CA ALA A 293 -7.69 -38.81 0.19
C ALA A 293 -9.07 -38.24 -0.19
N GLU A 294 -9.93 -38.00 0.78
CA GLU A 294 -11.15 -37.22 0.60
C GLU A 294 -10.80 -35.80 0.13
N ASP A 295 -11.69 -35.22 -0.69
CA ASP A 295 -11.49 -33.85 -1.21
C ASP A 295 -11.69 -32.85 -0.05
N PRO A 296 -10.68 -32.14 0.39
CA PRO A 296 -10.81 -31.25 1.56
C PRO A 296 -11.75 -30.10 1.25
N ALA A 297 -12.50 -29.66 2.25
CA ALA A 297 -13.36 -28.48 2.17
C ALA A 297 -12.56 -27.21 1.80
N GLY A 298 -13.19 -26.32 1.08
CA GLY A 298 -12.58 -25.02 0.73
C GLY A 298 -12.30 -24.16 1.97
N TYR A 299 -11.33 -23.24 1.88
CA TYR A 299 -11.00 -22.28 2.94
C TYR A 299 -11.89 -21.03 2.87
N GLY A 300 -13.18 -21.11 3.11
CA GLY A 300 -14.05 -19.94 3.22
C GLY A 300 -14.24 -19.07 1.96
N LEU A 301 -13.24 -18.94 1.11
CA LEU A 301 -13.32 -18.26 -0.18
C LEU A 301 -13.62 -19.27 -1.29
N PRO A 302 -14.60 -19.02 -2.20
CA PRO A 302 -14.99 -19.96 -3.25
C PRO A 302 -13.84 -20.37 -4.19
N SER A 303 -12.80 -19.54 -4.32
CA SER A 303 -11.62 -19.77 -5.16
C SER A 303 -10.46 -20.43 -4.43
N VAL A 304 -10.51 -20.56 -3.11
CA VAL A 304 -9.42 -21.10 -2.29
C VAL A 304 -9.72 -22.55 -1.93
N ARG A 305 -8.82 -23.47 -2.29
CA ARG A 305 -8.96 -24.91 -2.04
C ARG A 305 -7.66 -25.50 -1.53
N THR A 306 -7.77 -26.47 -0.61
CA THR A 306 -6.61 -27.25 -0.17
C THR A 306 -6.13 -28.19 -1.26
N GLN A 307 -4.82 -28.42 -1.32
CA GLN A 307 -4.23 -29.38 -2.25
C GLN A 307 -4.35 -30.82 -1.70
N ARG A 308 -4.36 -31.81 -2.62
CA ARG A 308 -4.38 -33.22 -2.24
C ARG A 308 -3.05 -33.64 -1.62
N GLN A 309 -3.10 -34.65 -0.74
CA GLN A 309 -1.89 -35.23 -0.15
C GLN A 309 -0.97 -35.77 -1.24
N GLY A 310 0.32 -35.44 -1.17
CA GLY A 310 1.35 -35.87 -2.12
C GLY A 310 1.28 -35.26 -3.53
N ASP A 311 0.42 -34.27 -3.74
CA ASP A 311 0.25 -33.59 -5.05
C ASP A 311 1.53 -32.83 -5.51
N LYS A 312 2.44 -32.49 -4.58
CA LYS A 312 3.63 -31.67 -4.85
C LYS A 312 3.33 -30.22 -5.26
N ARG A 313 2.06 -29.84 -5.37
CA ARG A 313 1.60 -28.47 -5.61
C ARG A 313 1.01 -27.95 -4.31
N ALA A 314 1.77 -27.10 -3.62
CA ALA A 314 1.32 -26.55 -2.35
C ALA A 314 0.23 -25.49 -2.53
N GLY A 315 0.26 -24.75 -3.65
CA GLY A 315 -0.73 -23.72 -4.01
C GLY A 315 -0.12 -22.36 -4.29
N VAL A 316 -0.97 -21.34 -4.40
CA VAL A 316 -0.59 -19.95 -4.69
C VAL A 316 -1.11 -19.02 -3.60
N ILE A 317 -0.25 -18.12 -3.12
CA ILE A 317 -0.62 -16.99 -2.29
C ILE A 317 -0.67 -15.74 -3.17
N TRP A 318 -1.84 -15.15 -3.28
CA TRP A 318 -2.00 -13.87 -3.94
C TRP A 318 -2.21 -12.77 -2.89
N HIS A 319 -1.15 -12.03 -2.62
CA HIS A 319 -1.19 -10.83 -1.81
C HIS A 319 -0.79 -9.63 -2.65
N THR A 320 -1.59 -8.58 -2.62
CA THR A 320 -1.33 -7.37 -3.40
C THR A 320 0.07 -6.82 -3.17
N GLN A 321 0.60 -6.11 -4.13
CA GLN A 321 1.92 -5.49 -3.96
C GLN A 321 1.85 -4.42 -2.86
N GLY A 322 2.84 -4.43 -1.96
CA GLY A 322 2.84 -3.55 -0.80
C GLY A 322 2.43 -4.20 0.52
N SER A 323 1.80 -5.34 0.47
CA SER A 323 1.36 -6.10 1.65
C SER A 323 2.48 -6.80 2.43
N GLY A 324 3.76 -6.68 2.01
CA GLY A 324 4.88 -7.31 2.71
C GLY A 324 5.16 -8.76 2.30
N LYS A 325 4.95 -9.15 1.02
CA LYS A 325 5.21 -10.51 0.51
C LYS A 325 6.59 -11.07 0.80
N SER A 326 7.64 -10.24 0.73
CA SER A 326 9.02 -10.72 1.02
C SER A 326 9.17 -11.20 2.44
N LEU A 327 8.57 -10.50 3.42
CA LEU A 327 8.51 -10.93 4.82
C LEU A 327 7.61 -12.16 5.00
N LEU A 328 6.48 -12.21 4.31
CA LEU A 328 5.59 -13.37 4.28
C LEU A 328 6.34 -14.64 3.87
N MET A 329 7.14 -14.58 2.79
CA MET A 329 7.99 -15.68 2.35
C MET A 329 9.07 -16.04 3.38
N ALA A 330 9.65 -15.07 4.08
CA ALA A 330 10.63 -15.32 5.13
C ALA A 330 9.99 -15.98 6.38
N PHE A 331 8.80 -15.53 6.80
CA PHE A 331 8.04 -16.18 7.89
C PHE A 331 7.66 -17.62 7.51
N TYR A 332 7.20 -17.82 6.29
CA TYR A 332 6.89 -19.16 5.77
C TYR A 332 8.13 -20.07 5.79
N ALA A 333 9.26 -19.58 5.29
CA ALA A 333 10.53 -20.30 5.30
C ALA A 333 10.96 -20.68 6.73
N GLY A 334 10.86 -19.73 7.68
CA GLY A 334 11.20 -19.94 9.08
C GLY A 334 10.35 -21.02 9.76
N GLN A 335 9.05 -21.06 9.48
CA GLN A 335 8.17 -22.12 10.01
C GLN A 335 8.46 -23.48 9.37
N LEU A 336 8.68 -23.55 8.05
CA LEU A 336 9.01 -24.82 7.39
C LEU A 336 10.31 -25.44 7.90
N VAL A 337 11.36 -24.61 8.11
CA VAL A 337 12.66 -25.09 8.63
C VAL A 337 12.51 -25.72 10.01
N LYS A 338 11.60 -25.18 10.84
CA LYS A 338 11.35 -25.70 12.19
C LYS A 338 10.32 -26.84 12.22
N HIS A 339 9.57 -27.07 11.13
CA HIS A 339 8.47 -28.03 11.13
C HIS A 339 8.97 -29.48 11.17
N PRO A 340 8.59 -30.30 12.16
CA PRO A 340 9.11 -31.67 12.34
C PRO A 340 8.92 -32.55 11.11
N ALA A 341 7.74 -32.50 10.48
CA ALA A 341 7.42 -33.33 9.29
C ALA A 341 8.29 -33.00 8.07
N MET A 342 8.93 -31.82 8.00
CA MET A 342 9.79 -31.41 6.91
C MET A 342 11.27 -31.84 7.11
N ALA A 343 11.66 -32.27 8.30
CA ALA A 343 12.99 -32.80 8.60
C ALA A 343 14.15 -31.94 8.04
N ASN A 344 14.19 -30.65 8.39
CA ASN A 344 15.16 -29.65 7.92
C ASN A 344 15.18 -29.53 6.38
N PRO A 345 14.14 -28.95 5.75
CA PRO A 345 13.96 -28.89 4.31
C PRO A 345 15.03 -28.03 3.62
N THR A 346 15.27 -28.31 2.35
CA THR A 346 15.98 -27.39 1.47
C THR A 346 14.94 -26.48 0.78
N LEU A 347 15.09 -25.16 0.94
CA LEU A 347 14.24 -24.16 0.33
C LEU A 347 14.92 -23.56 -0.90
N VAL A 348 14.30 -23.66 -2.06
CA VAL A 348 14.79 -23.10 -3.31
C VAL A 348 13.92 -21.90 -3.67
N VAL A 349 14.46 -20.70 -3.50
CA VAL A 349 13.76 -19.44 -3.79
C VAL A 349 14.06 -19.04 -5.24
N LEU A 350 13.01 -19.04 -6.05
CA LEU A 350 13.08 -18.67 -7.46
C LEU A 350 12.72 -17.20 -7.63
N THR A 351 13.62 -16.47 -8.27
CA THR A 351 13.40 -15.07 -8.64
C THR A 351 13.46 -14.90 -10.17
N ASP A 352 12.83 -13.83 -10.65
CA ASP A 352 12.69 -13.61 -12.10
C ASP A 352 13.93 -12.98 -12.75
N ARG A 353 14.59 -12.06 -12.04
CA ARG A 353 15.74 -11.28 -12.54
C ARG A 353 16.78 -11.09 -11.45
N ASN A 354 18.04 -11.01 -11.85
CA ASN A 354 19.16 -10.81 -10.93
C ASN A 354 19.05 -9.52 -10.07
N ASP A 355 18.43 -8.44 -10.59
CA ASP A 355 18.27 -7.18 -9.84
C ASP A 355 17.17 -7.26 -8.77
N LEU A 356 16.18 -8.16 -8.91
CA LEU A 356 15.14 -8.44 -7.89
C LEU A 356 15.66 -9.40 -6.80
N ASP A 357 16.64 -10.23 -7.15
CA ASP A 357 17.31 -11.16 -6.22
C ASP A 357 17.87 -10.42 -5.01
N ASP A 358 18.43 -9.23 -5.19
CA ASP A 358 19.12 -8.50 -4.13
C ASP A 358 18.15 -8.04 -3.02
N GLN A 359 16.92 -7.61 -3.36
CA GLN A 359 15.95 -7.15 -2.36
C GLN A 359 15.34 -8.31 -1.55
N LEU A 360 14.89 -9.37 -2.23
CA LEU A 360 14.33 -10.55 -1.58
C LEU A 360 15.40 -11.28 -0.79
N PHE A 361 16.59 -11.45 -1.37
CA PHE A 361 17.76 -12.01 -0.69
C PHE A 361 18.15 -11.21 0.56
N SER A 362 18.15 -9.88 0.47
CA SER A 362 18.42 -8.99 1.61
C SER A 362 17.38 -9.17 2.72
N THR A 363 16.08 -9.31 2.36
CA THR A 363 15.02 -9.59 3.34
C THR A 363 15.24 -10.94 4.04
N PHE A 364 15.59 -11.99 3.31
CA PHE A 364 15.88 -13.30 3.92
C PHE A 364 17.15 -13.25 4.78
N SER A 365 18.17 -12.52 4.32
CA SER A 365 19.42 -12.32 5.10
C SER A 365 19.16 -11.56 6.41
N MET A 366 18.25 -10.58 6.39
CA MET A 366 17.77 -9.89 7.58
C MET A 366 17.05 -10.87 8.54
N CYS A 367 16.30 -11.83 8.01
CA CYS A 367 15.55 -12.81 8.78
C CYS A 367 16.36 -14.09 9.15
N ARG A 368 17.68 -14.08 9.04
CA ARG A 368 18.54 -15.26 9.29
C ARG A 368 18.33 -15.92 10.66
N ASP A 369 18.05 -15.12 11.69
CA ASP A 369 17.80 -15.64 13.05
C ASP A 369 16.49 -16.47 13.08
N LEU A 370 15.47 -16.05 12.32
CA LEU A 370 14.20 -16.77 12.18
C LEU A 370 14.35 -18.07 11.37
N ILE A 371 15.02 -17.99 10.20
CA ILE A 371 15.23 -19.14 9.31
C ILE A 371 16.36 -20.06 9.75
N ARG A 372 17.14 -19.68 10.77
CA ARG A 372 18.27 -20.44 11.37
C ARG A 372 19.33 -20.88 10.36
N GLN A 373 19.43 -20.21 9.24
CA GLN A 373 20.33 -20.52 8.13
C GLN A 373 20.72 -19.22 7.42
N THR A 374 21.94 -19.21 6.86
CA THR A 374 22.37 -18.12 5.99
C THR A 374 21.93 -18.43 4.56
N PRO A 375 21.13 -17.56 3.93
CA PRO A 375 20.78 -17.73 2.51
C PRO A 375 22.02 -17.73 1.62
N VAL A 376 21.99 -18.55 0.57
CA VAL A 376 23.08 -18.69 -0.40
C VAL A 376 22.52 -18.43 -1.79
N GLN A 377 23.21 -17.63 -2.59
CA GLN A 377 22.84 -17.37 -3.98
C GLN A 377 23.67 -18.27 -4.91
N ALA A 378 23.02 -19.10 -5.72
CA ALA A 378 23.71 -19.91 -6.71
C ALA A 378 24.19 -19.04 -7.88
N GLU A 379 25.48 -19.00 -8.17
CA GLU A 379 26.06 -18.17 -9.22
C GLU A 379 25.81 -18.74 -10.64
N GLY A 380 25.84 -20.03 -10.78
CA GLY A 380 25.67 -20.76 -12.03
C GLY A 380 25.02 -22.13 -11.87
N ARG A 381 24.91 -22.87 -12.97
CA ARG A 381 24.30 -24.21 -13.00
C ARG A 381 25.08 -25.21 -12.16
N GLU A 382 26.39 -25.24 -12.28
CA GLU A 382 27.27 -26.17 -11.54
C GLU A 382 27.20 -25.87 -10.02
N ASP A 383 27.16 -24.60 -9.66
CA ASP A 383 27.03 -24.19 -8.27
C ASP A 383 25.68 -24.59 -7.71
N LEU A 384 24.59 -24.40 -8.47
CA LEU A 384 23.24 -24.87 -8.11
C LEU A 384 23.21 -26.37 -7.84
N GLN A 385 23.83 -27.17 -8.70
CA GLN A 385 23.96 -28.62 -8.54
C GLN A 385 24.69 -28.96 -7.25
N LYS A 386 25.82 -28.29 -6.96
CA LYS A 386 26.61 -28.49 -5.76
C LYS A 386 25.84 -28.14 -4.47
N VAL A 387 25.10 -27.01 -4.47
CA VAL A 387 24.34 -26.63 -3.29
C VAL A 387 23.13 -27.53 -3.06
N LEU A 388 22.51 -28.07 -4.12
CA LEU A 388 21.36 -28.99 -4.02
C LEU A 388 21.76 -30.43 -3.65
N SER A 389 23.02 -30.81 -3.83
CA SER A 389 23.52 -32.14 -3.44
C SER A 389 23.68 -32.34 -1.92
N ARG A 390 23.43 -31.32 -1.11
CA ARG A 390 23.45 -31.39 0.37
C ARG A 390 22.45 -32.43 0.87
N ALA A 391 22.80 -33.10 1.97
CA ALA A 391 21.94 -34.10 2.60
C ALA A 391 20.64 -33.50 3.19
N SER A 392 20.68 -32.27 3.73
CA SER A 392 19.52 -31.59 4.27
C SER A 392 19.78 -30.08 4.44
N GLY A 393 18.71 -29.31 4.65
CA GLY A 393 18.76 -27.88 4.93
C GLY A 393 19.20 -27.03 3.72
N GLY A 394 19.34 -25.75 3.96
CA GLY A 394 19.77 -24.75 2.98
C GLY A 394 18.62 -23.88 2.44
N VAL A 395 18.87 -22.57 2.36
CA VAL A 395 18.02 -21.60 1.66
C VAL A 395 18.80 -21.09 0.46
N ILE A 396 18.37 -21.50 -0.74
CA ILE A 396 19.11 -21.34 -1.99
C ILE A 396 18.33 -20.40 -2.91
N PHE A 397 18.93 -19.27 -3.26
CA PHE A 397 18.41 -18.34 -4.24
C PHE A 397 18.92 -18.68 -5.63
N THR A 398 18.01 -18.73 -6.60
CA THR A 398 18.37 -19.04 -7.98
C THR A 398 17.33 -18.48 -8.96
N THR A 399 17.68 -18.44 -10.25
CA THR A 399 16.74 -18.09 -11.33
C THR A 399 16.37 -19.32 -12.13
N LEU A 400 15.19 -19.28 -12.78
CA LEU A 400 14.69 -20.38 -13.61
C LEU A 400 15.67 -20.78 -14.73
N GLN A 401 16.41 -19.82 -15.28
CA GLN A 401 17.37 -20.04 -16.37
C GLN A 401 18.56 -20.92 -15.96
N LYS A 402 18.85 -21.06 -14.65
CA LYS A 402 19.92 -21.91 -14.13
C LYS A 402 19.54 -23.40 -14.10
N PHE A 403 18.22 -23.72 -14.18
CA PHE A 403 17.74 -25.07 -14.46
C PHE A 403 17.80 -25.28 -15.98
N GLY A 404 18.68 -26.08 -16.49
CA GLY A 404 18.69 -26.47 -17.86
C GLY A 404 18.20 -27.89 -18.07
N GLU A 405 18.32 -28.39 -19.29
CA GLU A 405 18.13 -29.82 -19.56
C GLU A 405 19.11 -30.63 -18.71
N VAL A 406 18.59 -31.52 -17.88
CA VAL A 406 19.36 -32.40 -17.00
C VAL A 406 19.10 -33.84 -17.38
N ALA A 407 20.16 -34.63 -17.54
CA ALA A 407 20.06 -36.07 -17.83
C ALA A 407 19.57 -36.85 -16.61
N GLU A 408 19.88 -36.38 -15.39
CA GLU A 408 19.48 -36.98 -14.14
C GLU A 408 18.97 -35.91 -13.17
N PRO A 409 18.01 -36.24 -12.28
CA PRO A 409 17.55 -35.33 -11.27
C PRO A 409 18.68 -34.80 -10.38
N LEU A 410 18.65 -33.49 -10.05
CA LEU A 410 19.62 -32.89 -9.12
C LEU A 410 19.44 -33.40 -7.71
N THR A 411 18.22 -33.72 -7.33
CA THR A 411 17.89 -34.42 -6.07
C THR A 411 16.52 -35.09 -6.16
N THR A 412 16.38 -36.24 -5.50
CA THR A 412 15.12 -36.99 -5.39
C THR A 412 14.46 -36.85 -4.01
N ARG A 413 15.00 -35.97 -3.17
CA ARG A 413 14.46 -35.71 -1.83
C ARG A 413 13.06 -35.11 -1.90
N ARG A 414 12.19 -35.48 -0.95
CA ARG A 414 10.81 -34.96 -0.83
C ARG A 414 10.76 -33.67 0.01
N ASN A 415 11.71 -33.46 0.92
CA ASN A 415 11.81 -32.29 1.75
C ASN A 415 12.55 -31.13 1.04
N VAL A 416 12.28 -30.94 -0.24
CA VAL A 416 12.70 -29.79 -1.03
C VAL A 416 11.45 -28.98 -1.36
N VAL A 417 11.47 -27.70 -1.08
CA VAL A 417 10.37 -26.78 -1.36
C VAL A 417 10.85 -25.67 -2.26
N VAL A 418 10.20 -25.53 -3.41
CA VAL A 418 10.45 -24.47 -4.36
C VAL A 418 9.46 -23.34 -4.11
N ILE A 419 9.99 -22.18 -3.75
CA ILE A 419 9.26 -20.93 -3.47
C ILE A 419 9.44 -20.02 -4.67
N ALA A 420 8.40 -19.80 -5.47
CA ALA A 420 8.46 -18.97 -6.66
C ALA A 420 7.86 -17.59 -6.38
N ASP A 421 8.67 -16.53 -6.53
CA ASP A 421 8.17 -15.16 -6.56
C ASP A 421 7.60 -14.83 -7.94
N GLU A 422 6.60 -13.93 -7.99
CA GLU A 422 5.87 -13.53 -9.20
C GLU A 422 5.38 -14.73 -10.05
N ALA A 423 4.76 -15.71 -9.40
CA ALA A 423 4.35 -16.99 -9.95
C ALA A 423 3.44 -16.93 -11.21
N HIS A 424 2.81 -15.78 -11.46
CA HIS A 424 1.94 -15.53 -12.62
C HIS A 424 2.69 -15.40 -13.95
N ARG A 425 4.02 -15.35 -13.95
CA ARG A 425 4.79 -15.10 -15.19
C ARG A 425 4.80 -16.30 -16.13
N SER A 426 4.64 -16.03 -17.42
CA SER A 426 4.53 -17.02 -18.50
C SER A 426 5.71 -17.98 -18.66
N GLN A 427 6.86 -17.64 -18.08
CA GLN A 427 8.06 -18.50 -18.11
C GLN A 427 7.92 -19.82 -17.34
N TYR A 428 6.90 -19.94 -16.46
CA TYR A 428 6.58 -21.19 -15.76
C TYR A 428 5.80 -22.20 -16.62
N GLY A 429 5.63 -21.95 -17.94
CA GLY A 429 4.87 -22.84 -18.82
C GLY A 429 5.51 -24.18 -19.11
N PHE A 430 4.66 -25.20 -19.32
CA PHE A 430 5.06 -26.56 -19.77
C PHE A 430 4.99 -26.76 -21.29
N LYS A 431 4.46 -25.78 -22.05
CA LYS A 431 4.22 -25.95 -23.50
C LYS A 431 5.53 -26.06 -24.26
N ALA A 432 5.61 -27.10 -25.08
CA ALA A 432 6.68 -27.23 -26.07
C ALA A 432 6.56 -26.13 -27.12
N LYS A 433 7.68 -25.45 -27.40
CA LYS A 433 7.81 -24.53 -28.53
C LYS A 433 8.69 -25.23 -29.57
N VAL A 434 8.19 -25.34 -30.80
CA VAL A 434 8.96 -25.82 -31.93
C VAL A 434 9.58 -24.61 -32.62
N ASP A 435 10.89 -24.57 -32.73
CA ASP A 435 11.54 -23.54 -33.53
C ASP A 435 11.23 -23.79 -35.00
N ALA A 436 10.57 -22.82 -35.63
CA ALA A 436 10.14 -22.95 -37.04
C ALA A 436 11.31 -23.05 -38.05
N LYS A 437 12.54 -22.66 -37.67
CA LYS A 437 13.73 -22.71 -38.55
C LYS A 437 14.56 -23.96 -38.34
N THR A 438 14.70 -24.43 -37.10
CA THR A 438 15.57 -25.58 -36.77
C THR A 438 14.81 -26.88 -36.54
N GLY A 439 13.49 -26.82 -36.31
CA GLY A 439 12.68 -27.98 -35.94
C GLY A 439 12.91 -28.48 -34.51
N GLU A 440 13.76 -27.81 -33.72
CA GLU A 440 14.06 -28.18 -32.36
C GLU A 440 12.86 -27.91 -31.44
N ILE A 441 12.57 -28.88 -30.58
CA ILE A 441 11.52 -28.78 -29.57
C ILE A 441 12.14 -28.26 -28.26
N SER A 442 11.85 -27.02 -27.88
CA SER A 442 12.20 -26.50 -26.57
C SER A 442 10.98 -26.51 -25.64
N TYR A 443 11.19 -26.95 -24.41
CA TYR A 443 10.15 -26.90 -23.38
C TYR A 443 10.29 -25.65 -22.51
N GLY A 444 9.22 -25.24 -21.86
CA GLY A 444 9.28 -24.17 -20.86
C GLY A 444 10.15 -24.57 -19.66
N PHE A 445 10.80 -23.60 -19.03
CA PHE A 445 11.72 -23.82 -17.90
C PHE A 445 11.08 -24.57 -16.71
N ALA A 446 9.76 -24.49 -16.54
CA ALA A 446 9.04 -25.24 -15.52
C ALA A 446 9.19 -26.76 -15.68
N LYS A 447 9.28 -27.27 -16.93
CA LYS A 447 9.54 -28.69 -17.17
C LYS A 447 10.94 -29.07 -16.70
N TYR A 448 11.96 -28.33 -17.08
CA TYR A 448 13.34 -28.60 -16.66
C TYR A 448 13.52 -28.56 -15.15
N MET A 449 12.84 -27.66 -14.48
CA MET A 449 12.83 -27.58 -13.01
C MET A 449 12.14 -28.79 -12.39
N ARG A 450 11.01 -29.24 -12.95
CA ARG A 450 10.31 -30.46 -12.48
C ARG A 450 11.14 -31.73 -12.72
N ASP A 451 11.82 -31.82 -13.84
CA ASP A 451 12.70 -32.94 -14.16
C ASP A 451 13.94 -32.95 -13.22
N ALA A 452 14.47 -31.77 -12.88
CA ALA A 452 15.58 -31.61 -11.94
C ALA A 452 15.21 -31.90 -10.47
N LEU A 453 13.95 -31.61 -10.07
CA LEU A 453 13.43 -31.71 -8.71
C LEU A 453 12.09 -32.51 -8.68
N PRO A 454 12.08 -33.79 -9.06
CA PRO A 454 10.84 -34.54 -9.33
C PRO A 454 9.96 -34.74 -8.10
N ASN A 455 10.52 -34.70 -6.89
CA ASN A 455 9.80 -34.91 -5.63
C ASN A 455 9.63 -33.64 -4.78
N ALA A 456 10.09 -32.48 -5.28
CA ALA A 456 9.93 -31.20 -4.58
C ALA A 456 8.49 -30.74 -4.55
N SER A 457 8.10 -30.04 -3.49
CA SER A 457 6.84 -29.30 -3.41
C SER A 457 7.02 -27.87 -3.95
N PHE A 458 5.98 -27.35 -4.62
CA PHE A 458 6.03 -26.06 -5.30
C PHE A 458 4.96 -25.14 -4.75
N ILE A 459 5.35 -23.93 -4.33
CA ILE A 459 4.45 -22.87 -3.89
C ILE A 459 4.74 -21.60 -4.67
N GLY A 460 3.68 -20.89 -5.08
CA GLY A 460 3.77 -19.62 -5.79
C GLY A 460 3.35 -18.44 -4.91
N PHE A 461 4.06 -17.33 -5.02
CA PHE A 461 3.69 -16.04 -4.45
C PHE A 461 3.51 -15.03 -5.58
N THR A 462 2.46 -14.24 -5.54
CA THR A 462 2.18 -13.27 -6.58
C THR A 462 1.54 -12.01 -6.01
N GLY A 463 1.83 -10.86 -6.64
CA GLY A 463 1.19 -9.57 -6.33
C GLY A 463 -0.06 -9.28 -7.16
N THR A 464 -0.35 -10.14 -8.13
CA THR A 464 -1.44 -9.97 -9.09
C THR A 464 -2.23 -11.26 -9.22
N PRO A 465 -3.54 -11.20 -9.53
CA PRO A 465 -4.34 -12.41 -9.72
C PRO A 465 -3.83 -13.22 -10.92
N ILE A 466 -4.04 -14.51 -10.86
CA ILE A 466 -3.84 -15.42 -11.98
C ILE A 466 -4.94 -15.13 -13.00
N GLU A 467 -4.58 -14.88 -14.26
CA GLU A 467 -5.56 -14.67 -15.33
C GLU A 467 -6.39 -15.95 -15.56
N ALA A 468 -7.67 -15.78 -15.92
CA ALA A 468 -8.56 -16.90 -16.16
C ALA A 468 -8.06 -17.84 -17.28
N ASP A 469 -7.29 -17.27 -18.23
CA ASP A 469 -6.70 -17.99 -19.35
C ASP A 469 -5.34 -18.63 -19.02
N ASP A 470 -4.77 -18.33 -17.84
CA ASP A 470 -3.51 -18.91 -17.39
C ASP A 470 -3.72 -20.31 -16.80
N VAL A 471 -3.61 -21.29 -17.63
CA VAL A 471 -3.63 -22.70 -17.23
C VAL A 471 -2.29 -23.19 -16.68
N ASN A 472 -1.21 -22.44 -16.84
CA ASN A 472 0.14 -22.86 -16.46
C ASN A 472 0.40 -22.70 -14.96
N THR A 473 0.04 -21.55 -14.37
CA THR A 473 0.29 -21.29 -12.94
C THR A 473 -0.43 -22.31 -12.04
N PRO A 474 -1.73 -22.61 -12.20
CA PRO A 474 -2.39 -23.68 -11.45
C PRO A 474 -1.81 -25.07 -11.73
N ALA A 475 -1.33 -25.35 -12.95
CA ALA A 475 -0.71 -26.63 -13.29
C ALA A 475 0.63 -26.85 -12.57
N VAL A 476 1.38 -25.76 -12.30
CA VAL A 476 2.67 -25.82 -11.59
C VAL A 476 2.51 -25.80 -10.09
N PHE A 477 1.72 -24.85 -9.57
CA PHE A 477 1.66 -24.54 -8.15
C PHE A 477 0.37 -25.04 -7.47
N GLY A 478 -0.72 -25.20 -8.19
CA GLY A 478 -2.05 -25.50 -7.66
C GLY A 478 -2.95 -24.26 -7.55
N ASN A 479 -4.04 -24.40 -6.81
CA ASN A 479 -5.03 -23.33 -6.62
C ASN A 479 -4.55 -22.30 -5.57
N TYR A 480 -5.32 -21.23 -5.41
CA TYR A 480 -5.09 -20.26 -4.33
C TYR A 480 -5.18 -20.93 -2.95
N ILE A 481 -4.24 -20.56 -2.08
CA ILE A 481 -4.25 -20.90 -0.64
C ILE A 481 -4.80 -19.73 0.16
N ASP A 482 -4.41 -18.51 -0.23
CA ASP A 482 -4.78 -17.30 0.46
C ASP A 482 -4.83 -16.12 -0.52
N VAL A 483 -5.75 -15.16 -0.24
CA VAL A 483 -5.97 -13.97 -1.07
C VAL A 483 -6.07 -12.74 -0.18
N TYR A 484 -5.18 -11.78 -0.42
CA TYR A 484 -5.21 -10.44 0.18
C TYR A 484 -5.15 -9.39 -0.92
N ASP A 485 -6.32 -8.95 -1.35
CA ASP A 485 -6.50 -8.06 -2.49
C ASP A 485 -6.24 -6.57 -2.17
N ILE A 486 -6.31 -5.71 -3.18
CA ILE A 486 -6.06 -4.27 -3.03
C ILE A 486 -7.11 -3.61 -2.13
N SER A 487 -8.38 -4.00 -2.25
CA SER A 487 -9.48 -3.43 -1.47
C SER A 487 -9.25 -3.62 0.02
N ARG A 488 -8.96 -4.85 0.42
CA ARG A 488 -8.65 -5.20 1.80
C ARG A 488 -7.37 -4.49 2.29
N ALA A 489 -6.34 -4.40 1.44
CA ALA A 489 -5.10 -3.71 1.79
C ALA A 489 -5.29 -2.20 2.04
N VAL A 490 -6.18 -1.56 1.28
CA VAL A 490 -6.58 -0.15 1.49
C VAL A 490 -7.43 0.01 2.75
N GLU A 491 -8.40 -0.88 2.99
CA GLU A 491 -9.24 -0.87 4.21
C GLU A 491 -8.41 -1.04 5.48
N ASP A 492 -7.38 -1.87 5.43
CA ASP A 492 -6.47 -2.12 6.55
C ASP A 492 -5.40 -1.02 6.73
N GLY A 493 -5.28 -0.10 5.77
CA GLY A 493 -4.22 0.91 5.75
C GLY A 493 -2.84 0.34 5.40
N ALA A 494 -2.75 -0.86 4.83
CA ALA A 494 -1.50 -1.44 4.34
C ALA A 494 -1.02 -0.77 3.04
N THR A 495 -1.95 -0.24 2.26
CA THR A 495 -1.71 0.57 1.06
C THR A 495 -2.63 1.79 1.05
N VAL A 496 -2.31 2.81 0.21
CA VAL A 496 -3.18 3.97 0.01
C VAL A 496 -4.05 3.78 -1.23
N PRO A 497 -5.24 4.44 -1.32
CA PRO A 497 -6.05 4.49 -2.53
C PRO A 497 -5.28 5.01 -3.73
N ILE A 498 -5.76 4.71 -4.93
CA ILE A 498 -5.20 5.18 -6.19
C ILE A 498 -6.22 6.07 -6.89
N TYR A 499 -5.79 7.27 -7.26
CA TYR A 499 -6.54 8.19 -8.10
C TYR A 499 -6.01 8.14 -9.53
N TYR A 500 -6.90 8.34 -10.48
CA TYR A 500 -6.58 8.34 -11.90
C TYR A 500 -7.01 9.66 -12.53
N GLU A 501 -6.07 10.27 -13.26
CA GLU A 501 -6.27 11.49 -14.01
C GLU A 501 -5.90 11.27 -15.47
N SER A 502 -6.84 11.53 -16.38
CA SER A 502 -6.61 11.41 -17.82
C SER A 502 -6.24 12.76 -18.42
N ARG A 503 -5.02 12.84 -18.98
CA ARG A 503 -4.49 14.00 -19.72
C ARG A 503 -4.05 13.56 -21.10
N LEU A 504 -5.02 13.46 -22.03
CA LEU A 504 -4.73 13.03 -23.39
C LEU A 504 -3.96 14.11 -24.16
N ALA A 505 -2.68 13.83 -24.48
CA ALA A 505 -1.95 14.61 -25.46
C ALA A 505 -2.40 14.21 -26.86
N ARG A 506 -2.96 15.16 -27.63
CA ARG A 506 -3.41 14.90 -29.00
C ARG A 506 -2.27 14.39 -29.87
N ILE A 507 -2.53 13.31 -30.57
CA ILE A 507 -1.64 12.76 -31.58
C ILE A 507 -2.32 13.04 -32.92
N GLU A 508 -1.90 14.09 -33.61
CA GLU A 508 -2.32 14.36 -34.99
C GLU A 508 -1.08 14.16 -35.89
N LEU A 509 -1.21 13.27 -36.88
CA LEU A 509 -0.35 13.30 -38.04
C LEU A 509 -0.89 14.35 -38.98
N ASP A 510 -0.03 15.28 -39.39
CA ASP A 510 -0.34 16.20 -40.46
C ASP A 510 -0.65 15.40 -41.72
N GLU A 511 -1.88 15.53 -42.26
CA GLU A 511 -2.30 14.74 -43.40
C GLU A 511 -1.47 15.04 -44.67
N ASP A 512 -0.84 16.24 -44.73
CA ASP A 512 0.07 16.62 -45.81
C ASP A 512 1.48 16.01 -45.69
N GLU A 513 1.87 15.56 -44.48
CA GLU A 513 3.16 14.91 -44.23
C GLU A 513 3.11 13.37 -44.38
N LYS A 514 1.92 12.76 -44.27
CA LYS A 514 1.71 11.31 -44.38
C LYS A 514 2.25 10.69 -45.68
N PRO A 515 1.98 11.28 -46.89
CA PRO A 515 2.50 10.77 -48.14
C PRO A 515 4.02 10.91 -48.29
N LYS A 516 4.60 11.92 -47.64
CA LYS A 516 6.05 12.17 -47.66
C LYS A 516 6.83 11.16 -46.82
N ILE A 517 6.28 10.77 -45.68
CA ILE A 517 6.89 9.78 -44.77
C ILE A 517 6.98 8.42 -45.44
N ASP A 518 5.95 8.00 -46.17
CA ASP A 518 5.95 6.72 -46.86
C ASP A 518 6.98 6.74 -48.02
N ALA A 519 7.11 7.86 -48.76
CA ALA A 519 8.07 8.01 -49.82
C ALA A 519 9.54 8.07 -49.33
N GLU A 520 9.80 8.82 -48.24
CA GLU A 520 11.14 8.88 -47.62
C GLU A 520 11.57 7.55 -46.98
N VAL A 521 10.63 6.77 -46.44
CA VAL A 521 10.91 5.44 -45.89
C VAL A 521 11.17 4.46 -47.02
N ASP A 522 10.48 4.54 -48.15
CA ASP A 522 10.75 3.71 -49.34
C ASP A 522 12.14 4.00 -49.94
N ASP A 523 12.52 5.28 -50.07
CA ASP A 523 13.85 5.70 -50.52
C ASP A 523 14.97 5.24 -49.56
N LEU A 524 14.76 5.30 -48.26
CA LEU A 524 15.73 4.89 -47.24
C LEU A 524 15.90 3.36 -47.12
N THR A 525 14.92 2.59 -47.55
CA THR A 525 14.91 1.11 -47.44
C THR A 525 15.00 0.39 -48.78
N GLU A 526 15.32 1.11 -49.87
CA GLU A 526 15.33 0.57 -51.24
C GLU A 526 16.38 -0.55 -51.41
N GLU A 527 17.41 -0.56 -50.56
CA GLU A 527 18.47 -1.61 -50.59
C GLU A 527 18.19 -2.78 -49.62
N ASP A 528 17.13 -2.70 -48.78
CA ASP A 528 16.81 -3.73 -47.79
C ASP A 528 15.88 -4.83 -48.34
N SER A 529 15.88 -6.03 -47.71
CA SER A 529 14.99 -7.13 -48.11
C SER A 529 13.51 -6.72 -47.86
N GLU A 530 12.58 -7.26 -48.70
CA GLU A 530 11.13 -7.00 -48.52
C GLU A 530 10.62 -7.22 -47.08
N ALA A 531 11.19 -8.24 -46.41
CA ALA A 531 10.85 -8.56 -45.00
C ALA A 531 11.36 -7.51 -44.00
N ASP A 532 12.49 -6.88 -44.29
CA ASP A 532 13.07 -5.81 -43.48
C ASP A 532 12.37 -4.47 -43.75
N GLN A 533 12.00 -4.21 -45.03
CA GLN A 533 11.17 -3.08 -45.40
C GLN A 533 9.79 -3.12 -44.72
N GLU A 534 9.09 -4.29 -44.73
CA GLU A 534 7.81 -4.45 -43.98
C GLU A 534 7.99 -4.31 -42.48
N ARG A 535 9.10 -4.77 -41.94
CA ARG A 535 9.43 -4.66 -40.52
C ARG A 535 9.73 -3.21 -40.15
N PHE A 536 10.38 -2.46 -41.01
CA PHE A 536 10.63 -1.02 -40.86
C PHE A 536 9.32 -0.23 -40.95
N LYS A 537 8.49 -0.46 -41.97
CA LYS A 537 7.17 0.17 -42.16
C LYS A 537 6.26 -0.10 -40.94
N ARG A 538 6.23 -1.34 -40.44
CA ARG A 538 5.51 -1.69 -39.22
C ARG A 538 6.05 -0.96 -37.98
N LYS A 539 7.33 -0.73 -37.90
CA LYS A 539 7.99 -0.04 -36.78
C LYS A 539 7.74 1.46 -36.79
N TRP A 540 7.63 2.08 -37.95
CA TRP A 540 7.40 3.51 -38.13
C TRP A 540 5.91 3.91 -38.16
N SER A 541 5.03 3.04 -38.60
CA SER A 541 3.58 3.24 -38.49
C SER A 541 3.05 2.93 -37.09
N THR A 542 3.92 2.56 -36.13
CA THR A 542 3.53 2.20 -34.78
C THR A 542 3.31 3.42 -33.89
N VAL A 543 2.46 3.24 -32.91
CA VAL A 543 2.18 4.20 -31.82
C VAL A 543 3.44 4.88 -31.26
N GLU A 544 4.60 4.23 -31.33
CA GLU A 544 5.88 4.79 -30.84
C GLU A 544 6.35 6.04 -31.62
N ALA A 545 6.19 6.07 -32.94
CA ALA A 545 6.60 7.22 -33.76
C ALA A 545 5.71 8.44 -33.44
N LEU A 546 4.42 8.19 -33.27
CA LEU A 546 3.42 9.23 -32.94
C LEU A 546 3.63 9.77 -31.52
N VAL A 547 3.79 8.88 -30.54
CA VAL A 547 4.02 9.23 -29.12
C VAL A 547 5.34 9.99 -28.96
N GLY A 548 6.36 9.61 -29.70
CA GLY A 548 7.72 10.18 -29.64
C GLY A 548 7.96 11.40 -30.55
N SER A 549 6.91 12.04 -31.10
CA SER A 549 7.08 13.25 -31.89
C SER A 549 7.52 14.44 -31.04
N ASP A 550 8.45 15.27 -31.54
CA ASP A 550 9.06 16.36 -30.78
C ASP A 550 8.04 17.38 -30.28
N LYS A 551 7.06 17.76 -31.14
CA LYS A 551 5.97 18.66 -30.78
C LYS A 551 5.13 18.11 -29.59
N ARG A 552 4.78 16.83 -29.63
CA ARG A 552 4.00 16.20 -28.55
C ARG A 552 4.81 16.11 -27.27
N LEU A 553 6.08 15.71 -27.36
CA LEU A 553 6.94 15.58 -26.18
C LEU A 553 7.17 16.93 -25.49
N ALA A 554 7.30 18.01 -26.26
CA ALA A 554 7.39 19.36 -25.71
C ALA A 554 6.12 19.75 -24.92
N LEU A 555 4.91 19.45 -25.47
CA LEU A 555 3.65 19.70 -24.79
C LEU A 555 3.48 18.84 -23.52
N VAL A 556 3.82 17.54 -23.63
CA VAL A 556 3.76 16.62 -22.47
C VAL A 556 4.75 17.07 -21.39
N ALA A 557 5.96 17.49 -21.76
CA ALA A 557 6.95 18.01 -20.81
C ALA A 557 6.45 19.27 -20.10
N GLN A 558 5.86 20.20 -20.84
CA GLN A 558 5.31 21.45 -20.30
C GLN A 558 4.19 21.18 -19.30
N ASP A 559 3.22 20.34 -19.67
CA ASP A 559 2.12 19.96 -18.79
C ASP A 559 2.60 19.21 -17.56
N MET A 560 3.46 18.21 -17.76
CA MET A 560 4.00 17.38 -16.70
C MET A 560 4.78 18.20 -15.66
N VAL A 561 5.62 19.14 -16.10
CA VAL A 561 6.40 20.00 -15.20
C VAL A 561 5.47 20.89 -14.40
N ALA A 562 4.52 21.57 -15.06
CA ALA A 562 3.55 22.43 -14.38
C ALA A 562 2.71 21.62 -13.36
N HIS A 563 2.15 20.49 -13.78
CA HIS A 563 1.37 19.62 -12.89
C HIS A 563 2.20 19.10 -11.72
N PHE A 564 3.45 18.71 -11.95
CA PHE A 564 4.33 18.19 -10.90
C PHE A 564 4.69 19.27 -9.88
N GLU A 565 5.02 20.48 -10.33
CA GLU A 565 5.31 21.63 -9.47
C GLU A 565 4.10 21.99 -8.60
N ASP A 566 2.90 22.04 -9.19
CA ASP A 566 1.66 22.30 -8.48
C ASP A 566 1.40 21.24 -7.37
N ARG A 567 1.64 19.98 -7.72
CA ARG A 567 1.43 18.88 -6.78
C ARG A 567 2.47 18.89 -5.65
N VAL A 568 3.74 19.11 -5.93
CA VAL A 568 4.81 19.20 -4.92
C VAL A 568 4.61 20.42 -4.01
N ALA A 569 4.07 21.52 -4.53
CA ALA A 569 3.70 22.67 -3.70
C ALA A 569 2.61 22.34 -2.67
N ALA A 570 1.72 21.41 -3.00
CA ALA A 570 0.64 20.97 -2.10
C ALA A 570 1.05 19.80 -1.18
N LEU A 571 1.86 18.87 -1.68
CA LEU A 571 2.27 17.65 -0.96
C LEU A 571 3.69 17.28 -1.39
N ASP A 572 4.66 17.32 -0.45
CA ASP A 572 6.04 16.90 -0.74
C ASP A 572 6.11 15.42 -1.10
N GLY A 573 6.84 15.11 -2.16
CA GLY A 573 7.02 13.75 -2.64
C GLY A 573 7.72 13.69 -3.98
N LYS A 574 7.82 12.48 -4.54
CA LYS A 574 8.55 12.21 -5.78
C LYS A 574 7.61 11.61 -6.83
N ALA A 575 8.04 11.67 -8.09
CA ALA A 575 7.27 11.09 -9.18
C ALA A 575 8.13 10.21 -10.10
N MET A 576 7.44 9.29 -10.76
CA MET A 576 8.00 8.42 -11.79
C MET A 576 7.30 8.70 -13.12
N VAL A 577 8.07 8.80 -14.19
CA VAL A 577 7.57 8.94 -15.56
C VAL A 577 7.86 7.66 -16.32
N VAL A 578 6.84 7.04 -16.88
CA VAL A 578 6.96 5.78 -17.62
C VAL A 578 6.79 6.06 -19.11
N CYS A 579 7.87 5.94 -19.85
CA CYS A 579 7.90 6.18 -21.30
C CYS A 579 7.90 4.88 -22.09
N MET A 580 7.44 4.95 -23.34
CA MET A 580 7.30 3.82 -24.25
C MET A 580 8.64 3.23 -24.70
N SER A 581 9.65 4.08 -24.92
CA SER A 581 10.97 3.66 -25.38
C SER A 581 12.11 4.46 -24.75
N ARG A 582 13.34 3.95 -24.83
CA ARG A 582 14.54 4.65 -24.33
C ARG A 582 14.77 5.99 -25.05
N ARG A 583 14.49 6.03 -26.35
CA ARG A 583 14.54 7.25 -27.16
C ARG A 583 13.59 8.33 -26.62
N ILE A 584 12.36 7.94 -26.29
CA ILE A 584 11.37 8.85 -25.71
C ILE A 584 11.81 9.31 -24.32
N CYS A 585 12.42 8.44 -23.49
CA CYS A 585 12.98 8.83 -22.20
C CYS A 585 14.00 9.96 -22.34
N VAL A 586 14.94 9.85 -23.30
CA VAL A 586 15.98 10.87 -23.51
C VAL A 586 15.39 12.17 -24.06
N LYS A 587 14.55 12.09 -25.08
CA LYS A 587 13.89 13.29 -25.66
C LYS A 587 13.02 14.01 -24.65
N LEU A 588 12.23 13.30 -23.86
CA LEU A 588 11.39 13.90 -22.81
C LEU A 588 12.25 14.55 -21.72
N TYR A 589 13.35 13.90 -21.33
CA TYR A 589 14.34 14.48 -20.41
C TYR A 589 14.88 15.81 -20.95
N ASP A 590 15.28 15.86 -22.20
CA ASP A 590 15.82 17.07 -22.84
C ASP A 590 14.78 18.20 -22.88
N GLU A 591 13.51 17.89 -23.16
CA GLU A 591 12.42 18.88 -23.10
C GLU A 591 12.16 19.38 -21.67
N ILE A 592 12.20 18.52 -20.67
CA ILE A 592 12.07 18.90 -19.25
C ILE A 592 13.25 19.81 -18.85
N VAL A 593 14.47 19.48 -19.24
CA VAL A 593 15.67 20.29 -18.94
C VAL A 593 15.64 21.65 -19.64
N LYS A 594 15.07 21.75 -20.85
CA LYS A 594 14.83 23.06 -21.48
C LYS A 594 13.90 23.95 -20.63
N LEU A 595 12.88 23.37 -20.01
CA LEU A 595 11.93 24.10 -19.18
C LEU A 595 12.49 24.43 -17.79
N ARG A 596 13.33 23.53 -17.25
CA ARG A 596 13.95 23.62 -15.92
C ARG A 596 15.43 23.24 -15.98
N PRO A 597 16.30 24.14 -16.44
CA PRO A 597 17.74 23.84 -16.54
C PRO A 597 18.41 23.53 -15.19
N ASP A 598 17.89 24.08 -14.11
CA ASP A 598 18.31 23.85 -12.72
C ASP A 598 18.04 22.44 -12.21
N TRP A 599 17.13 21.69 -12.85
CA TRP A 599 16.88 20.28 -12.51
C TRP A 599 17.96 19.34 -13.07
N HIS A 600 18.71 19.79 -14.08
CA HIS A 600 19.79 19.00 -14.67
C HIS A 600 21.05 19.00 -13.80
N SER A 601 21.73 17.87 -13.78
CA SER A 601 23.12 17.75 -13.32
C SER A 601 23.79 16.57 -14.02
N ALA A 602 25.03 16.77 -14.44
CA ALA A 602 25.87 15.67 -14.96
C ALA A 602 26.37 14.74 -13.84
N ASP A 603 26.42 15.23 -12.60
CA ASP A 603 26.75 14.41 -11.42
C ASP A 603 25.55 13.57 -11.00
N ASP A 604 25.76 12.26 -10.87
CA ASP A 604 24.71 11.33 -10.43
C ASP A 604 24.30 11.54 -8.97
N ASN A 605 25.10 12.20 -8.15
CA ASN A 605 24.76 12.60 -6.77
C ASN A 605 23.92 13.87 -6.70
N ALA A 606 23.69 14.56 -7.82
CA ALA A 606 22.98 15.83 -7.88
C ALA A 606 21.89 15.83 -8.95
N GLY A 607 21.10 16.93 -8.99
CA GLY A 607 20.01 17.14 -9.93
C GLY A 607 18.68 16.55 -9.45
N ALA A 608 17.58 17.19 -9.90
CA ALA A 608 16.21 16.86 -9.54
C ALA A 608 15.55 15.85 -10.50
N VAL A 609 16.08 15.70 -11.72
CA VAL A 609 15.58 14.73 -12.72
C VAL A 609 16.69 13.81 -13.20
N LYS A 610 16.40 12.50 -13.31
CA LYS A 610 17.32 11.48 -13.81
C LYS A 610 16.59 10.44 -14.66
N ILE A 611 17.29 9.87 -15.65
CA ILE A 611 16.84 8.68 -16.39
C ILE A 611 17.46 7.44 -15.79
N VAL A 612 16.66 6.38 -15.64
CA VAL A 612 17.13 5.05 -15.25
C VAL A 612 16.85 4.07 -16.38
N MET A 613 17.89 3.66 -17.07
CA MET A 613 17.81 2.72 -18.20
C MET A 613 19.06 1.87 -18.32
N THR A 614 18.92 0.72 -19.02
CA THR A 614 20.04 -0.13 -19.42
C THR A 614 20.55 0.27 -20.79
N GLY A 615 21.84 0.07 -21.06
CA GLY A 615 22.46 0.32 -22.34
C GLY A 615 22.56 -0.92 -23.23
N ALA A 616 22.77 -0.67 -24.53
CA ALA A 616 23.17 -1.64 -25.51
C ALA A 616 24.38 -1.09 -26.27
N ALA A 617 25.20 -1.97 -26.85
CA ALA A 617 26.41 -1.57 -27.57
C ALA A 617 26.14 -0.68 -28.82
N SER A 618 24.91 -0.74 -29.33
CA SER A 618 24.43 0.06 -30.47
C SER A 618 23.82 1.41 -30.10
N ASP A 619 23.82 1.80 -28.80
CA ASP A 619 23.16 3.03 -28.36
C ASP A 619 23.99 4.27 -28.76
N PRO A 620 23.33 5.37 -29.16
CA PRO A 620 23.98 6.62 -29.50
C PRO A 620 24.90 7.15 -28.39
N GLN A 621 25.97 7.83 -28.76
CA GLN A 621 26.96 8.35 -27.81
C GLN A 621 26.34 9.35 -26.83
N GLU A 622 25.39 10.15 -27.26
CA GLU A 622 24.65 11.13 -26.43
C GLU A 622 23.84 10.50 -25.30
N TRP A 623 23.47 9.20 -25.45
CA TRP A 623 22.74 8.47 -24.40
C TRP A 623 23.66 7.94 -23.30
N GLN A 624 24.99 7.91 -23.51
CA GLN A 624 25.93 7.31 -22.56
C GLN A 624 25.91 7.99 -21.18
N GLN A 625 25.62 9.29 -21.12
CA GLN A 625 25.42 10.00 -19.87
C GLN A 625 24.23 9.47 -19.02
N HIS A 626 23.25 8.82 -19.65
CA HIS A 626 22.06 8.26 -18.99
C HIS A 626 22.17 6.76 -18.74
N ILE A 627 23.13 6.10 -19.40
CA ILE A 627 23.39 4.67 -19.27
C ILE A 627 24.43 4.47 -18.18
N GLY A 628 24.17 3.54 -17.27
CA GLY A 628 25.12 3.27 -16.19
C GLY A 628 25.19 1.79 -15.83
N ASN A 629 26.26 1.46 -15.10
CA ASN A 629 26.45 0.15 -14.50
C ASN A 629 25.50 -0.07 -13.31
N LYS A 630 25.58 -1.22 -12.67
CA LYS A 630 24.75 -1.55 -11.47
C LYS A 630 24.96 -0.51 -10.37
N ALA A 631 26.21 -0.11 -10.10
CA ALA A 631 26.52 0.84 -9.03
C ALA A 631 25.82 2.20 -9.23
N ARG A 632 25.75 2.74 -10.46
CA ARG A 632 25.00 3.95 -10.78
C ARG A 632 23.51 3.77 -10.51
N ARG A 633 22.92 2.65 -10.93
CA ARG A 633 21.50 2.37 -10.70
C ARG A 633 21.17 2.25 -9.22
N ASP A 634 22.06 1.62 -8.45
CA ASP A 634 21.92 1.49 -6.99
C ASP A 634 22.02 2.85 -6.29
N LEU A 635 22.92 3.71 -6.73
CA LEU A 635 23.03 5.09 -6.26
C LEU A 635 21.73 5.87 -6.52
N LEU A 636 21.21 5.84 -7.75
CA LEU A 636 19.97 6.53 -8.10
C LEU A 636 18.76 5.92 -7.34
N ALA A 637 18.75 4.61 -7.11
CA ALA A 637 17.73 3.95 -6.31
C ALA A 637 17.76 4.40 -4.85
N LYS A 638 18.96 4.57 -4.26
CA LYS A 638 19.11 5.12 -2.92
C LYS A 638 18.59 6.55 -2.84
N ARG A 639 18.98 7.42 -3.79
CA ARG A 639 18.50 8.80 -3.88
C ARG A 639 16.98 8.89 -4.05
N ALA A 640 16.38 8.03 -4.89
CA ALA A 640 14.95 8.02 -5.13
C ALA A 640 14.14 7.54 -3.91
N ARG A 641 14.71 6.67 -3.06
CA ARG A 641 14.09 6.22 -1.79
C ARG A 641 14.20 7.24 -0.66
N ASP A 642 15.24 8.07 -0.68
CA ASP A 642 15.44 9.09 0.34
C ASP A 642 14.50 10.27 0.09
N PRO A 643 13.51 10.53 0.95
CA PRO A 643 12.57 11.62 0.74
C PRO A 643 13.21 13.01 0.80
N GLN A 644 14.37 13.15 1.47
CA GLN A 644 15.09 14.42 1.60
C GLN A 644 16.02 14.71 0.42
N ASP A 645 16.35 13.69 -0.41
CA ASP A 645 17.23 13.90 -1.57
C ASP A 645 16.54 14.78 -2.63
N PRO A 646 17.25 15.71 -3.25
CA PRO A 646 16.73 16.62 -4.27
C PRO A 646 16.25 15.92 -5.55
N LEU A 647 16.57 14.63 -5.79
CA LEU A 647 16.01 13.87 -6.89
C LEU A 647 14.50 13.70 -6.71
N LYS A 648 13.71 14.41 -7.51
CA LYS A 648 12.23 14.45 -7.42
C LYS A 648 11.55 13.68 -8.54
N LEU A 649 12.14 13.63 -9.74
CA LEU A 649 11.55 13.04 -10.92
C LEU A 649 12.47 11.96 -11.53
N VAL A 650 11.94 10.77 -11.74
CA VAL A 650 12.68 9.65 -12.36
C VAL A 650 11.98 9.20 -13.62
N ILE A 651 12.71 9.16 -14.74
CA ILE A 651 12.19 8.74 -16.04
C ILE A 651 12.67 7.31 -16.31
N VAL A 652 11.73 6.42 -16.59
CA VAL A 652 11.99 4.98 -16.82
C VAL A 652 11.24 4.48 -18.05
N ARG A 653 11.68 3.36 -18.61
CA ARG A 653 10.92 2.59 -19.60
C ARG A 653 10.22 1.39 -18.97
N ASP A 654 11.00 0.46 -18.41
CA ASP A 654 10.55 -0.78 -17.78
C ASP A 654 11.19 -0.99 -16.40
N MET A 655 12.36 -0.37 -16.18
CA MET A 655 13.08 -0.49 -14.92
C MET A 655 12.29 0.14 -13.80
N TRP A 656 12.38 -0.46 -12.62
CA TRP A 656 11.70 -0.04 -11.41
C TRP A 656 10.16 -0.16 -11.44
N LEU A 657 9.54 -0.55 -12.55
CA LEU A 657 8.11 -0.90 -12.57
C LEU A 657 7.85 -2.17 -11.76
N THR A 658 8.86 -3.04 -11.65
CA THR A 658 8.82 -4.25 -10.81
C THR A 658 9.97 -4.21 -9.80
N GLY A 659 9.72 -4.67 -8.56
CA GLY A 659 10.74 -4.85 -7.52
C GLY A 659 11.30 -3.59 -6.87
N PHE A 660 11.02 -2.40 -7.37
CA PHE A 660 11.48 -1.15 -6.77
C PHE A 660 10.47 -0.65 -5.74
N ASP A 661 10.92 -0.37 -4.53
CA ASP A 661 10.10 0.17 -3.44
C ASP A 661 10.63 1.52 -2.98
N ALA A 662 9.80 2.56 -3.14
CA ALA A 662 10.06 3.93 -2.69
C ALA A 662 8.73 4.56 -2.22
N PRO A 663 8.40 4.45 -0.92
CA PRO A 663 7.12 4.92 -0.38
C PRO A 663 6.83 6.41 -0.63
N CYS A 664 7.89 7.24 -0.73
CA CYS A 664 7.77 8.67 -1.02
C CYS A 664 7.31 9.01 -2.46
N MET A 665 7.20 8.01 -3.35
CA MET A 665 6.62 8.22 -4.68
C MET A 665 5.11 8.38 -4.59
N HIS A 666 4.60 9.53 -4.98
CA HIS A 666 3.15 9.83 -4.91
C HIS A 666 2.48 9.93 -6.27
N THR A 667 3.24 10.17 -7.37
CA THR A 667 2.66 10.35 -8.71
C THR A 667 3.39 9.48 -9.72
N MET A 668 2.64 8.91 -10.64
CA MET A 668 3.16 8.21 -11.80
C MET A 668 2.55 8.84 -13.07
N TYR A 669 3.40 9.36 -13.92
CA TYR A 669 3.04 9.83 -15.25
C TYR A 669 3.21 8.68 -16.25
N VAL A 670 2.13 8.34 -16.94
CA VAL A 670 2.10 7.20 -17.86
C VAL A 670 2.02 7.70 -19.31
N ASP A 671 3.11 7.54 -20.03
CA ASP A 671 3.23 7.81 -21.47
C ASP A 671 3.62 6.52 -22.22
N LYS A 672 2.99 5.42 -21.83
CA LYS A 672 3.23 4.08 -22.36
C LYS A 672 1.96 3.24 -22.34
N PRO A 673 1.56 2.58 -23.43
CA PRO A 673 0.47 1.62 -23.40
C PRO A 673 0.80 0.47 -22.45
N MET A 674 -0.01 0.30 -21.41
CA MET A 674 0.16 -0.77 -20.43
C MET A 674 -1.16 -1.53 -20.26
N LYS A 675 -1.07 -2.84 -20.02
CA LYS A 675 -2.23 -3.74 -19.86
C LYS A 675 -1.96 -4.75 -18.75
N GLY A 676 -3.04 -5.31 -18.16
CA GLY A 676 -3.02 -6.44 -17.25
C GLY A 676 -1.99 -6.29 -16.12
N HIS A 677 -1.17 -7.30 -15.90
CA HIS A 677 -0.18 -7.36 -14.83
C HIS A 677 0.85 -6.21 -14.84
N GLY A 678 1.35 -5.82 -16.03
CA GLY A 678 2.34 -4.75 -16.15
C GLY A 678 1.81 -3.40 -15.65
N LEU A 679 0.53 -3.11 -15.93
CA LEU A 679 -0.14 -1.91 -15.44
C LEU A 679 -0.30 -1.97 -13.91
N MET A 680 -0.76 -3.09 -13.36
CA MET A 680 -0.95 -3.25 -11.92
C MET A 680 0.37 -3.17 -11.14
N GLN A 681 1.44 -3.72 -11.69
CA GLN A 681 2.78 -3.62 -11.11
C GLN A 681 3.30 -2.18 -11.09
N ALA A 682 3.03 -1.40 -12.15
CA ALA A 682 3.38 0.01 -12.21
C ALA A 682 2.58 0.82 -11.15
N ILE A 683 1.26 0.64 -11.10
CA ILE A 683 0.37 1.30 -10.15
C ILE A 683 0.81 1.07 -8.71
N ALA A 684 1.22 -0.15 -8.39
CA ALA A 684 1.70 -0.50 -7.07
C ALA A 684 2.97 0.25 -6.61
N ARG A 685 3.61 1.03 -7.48
CA ARG A 685 4.74 1.90 -7.08
C ARG A 685 4.28 3.14 -6.32
N VAL A 686 3.07 3.62 -6.58
CA VAL A 686 2.53 4.84 -5.97
C VAL A 686 1.47 4.58 -4.89
N ASN A 687 1.05 3.34 -4.65
CA ASN A 687 0.06 3.01 -3.62
C ASN A 687 0.65 2.71 -2.23
N ARG A 688 1.92 3.04 -1.99
CA ARG A 688 2.58 2.85 -0.69
C ARG A 688 2.13 3.86 0.34
N VAL A 689 1.90 3.41 1.57
CA VAL A 689 1.71 4.29 2.71
C VAL A 689 3.00 5.03 3.01
N PHE A 690 2.93 6.33 3.17
CA PHE A 690 4.08 7.17 3.52
C PHE A 690 3.60 8.47 4.16
N ARG A 691 3.90 8.70 5.43
CA ARG A 691 3.50 9.90 6.20
C ARG A 691 2.02 10.26 5.96
N ASP A 692 1.77 11.52 5.63
CA ASP A 692 0.43 12.06 5.36
C ASP A 692 -0.05 11.86 3.92
N LYS A 693 0.58 10.98 3.14
CA LYS A 693 0.19 10.70 1.75
C LYS A 693 -1.22 10.12 1.70
N PRO A 694 -2.21 10.84 1.14
CA PRO A 694 -3.61 10.42 1.16
C PRO A 694 -3.90 9.34 0.12
N ALA A 695 -3.17 9.36 -1.02
CA ALA A 695 -3.34 8.44 -2.14
C ALA A 695 -2.16 8.49 -3.12
N GLY A 696 -2.05 7.47 -3.98
CA GLY A 696 -1.24 7.51 -5.18
C GLY A 696 -2.00 8.15 -6.34
N LEU A 697 -1.32 8.85 -7.25
CA LEU A 697 -1.91 9.43 -8.45
C LEU A 697 -1.30 8.83 -9.70
N ILE A 698 -2.15 8.39 -10.62
CA ILE A 698 -1.78 7.98 -11.97
C ILE A 698 -2.24 9.09 -12.94
N VAL A 699 -1.30 9.69 -13.65
CA VAL A 699 -1.55 10.70 -14.68
C VAL A 699 -1.29 10.07 -16.04
N ASP A 700 -2.31 10.00 -16.87
CA ASP A 700 -2.29 9.23 -18.12
C ASP A 700 -2.32 10.15 -19.35
N TYR A 701 -1.26 10.09 -20.15
CA TYR A 701 -1.12 10.84 -21.41
C TYR A 701 -1.48 10.04 -22.68
N ILE A 702 -1.82 8.75 -22.53
CA ILE A 702 -1.97 7.86 -23.69
C ILE A 702 -3.32 7.13 -23.75
N GLY A 703 -4.17 7.28 -22.74
CA GLY A 703 -5.51 6.69 -22.72
C GLY A 703 -5.55 5.24 -22.23
N ILE A 704 -4.93 4.92 -21.07
CA ILE A 704 -4.97 3.58 -20.47
C ILE A 704 -6.21 3.32 -19.59
N ALA A 705 -7.12 4.27 -19.46
CA ALA A 705 -8.29 4.18 -18.57
C ALA A 705 -9.07 2.86 -18.70
N GLN A 706 -9.33 2.43 -19.94
CA GLN A 706 -10.03 1.17 -20.19
C GLN A 706 -9.19 -0.06 -19.79
N ASN A 707 -7.88 -0.02 -20.06
CA ASN A 707 -6.97 -1.08 -19.63
C ASN A 707 -6.89 -1.16 -18.10
N LEU A 708 -6.90 -0.01 -17.44
CA LEU A 708 -6.95 0.09 -15.97
C LEU A 708 -8.26 -0.50 -15.43
N LYS A 709 -9.39 -0.09 -15.97
CA LYS A 709 -10.71 -0.63 -15.59
C LYS A 709 -10.76 -2.14 -15.79
N THR A 710 -10.30 -2.66 -16.93
CA THR A 710 -10.26 -4.10 -17.21
C THR A 710 -9.29 -4.84 -16.28
N ALA A 711 -8.13 -4.28 -15.98
CA ALA A 711 -7.19 -4.86 -15.03
C ALA A 711 -7.78 -4.92 -13.62
N LEU A 712 -8.45 -3.87 -13.17
CA LEU A 712 -9.12 -3.78 -11.87
C LEU A 712 -10.37 -4.68 -11.78
N GLN A 713 -11.09 -4.90 -12.88
CA GLN A 713 -12.26 -5.81 -12.92
C GLN A 713 -11.89 -7.27 -12.64
N ARG A 714 -10.64 -7.66 -12.86
CA ARG A 714 -10.11 -8.99 -12.54
C ARG A 714 -9.78 -9.17 -11.06
N TYR A 715 -9.63 -8.08 -10.34
CA TYR A 715 -9.63 -8.02 -8.88
C TYR A 715 -11.09 -8.06 -8.39
N SER A 716 -11.37 -8.39 -7.18
CA SER A 716 -12.74 -8.61 -6.67
C SER A 716 -13.75 -7.50 -7.05
N LYS A 717 -15.04 -7.78 -7.00
CA LYS A 717 -16.09 -6.77 -7.26
C LYS A 717 -15.98 -5.56 -6.30
N GLY A 718 -15.45 -5.74 -5.10
CA GLY A 718 -15.19 -4.67 -4.14
C GLY A 718 -14.11 -3.67 -4.59
N ASP A 719 -13.11 -4.12 -5.38
CA ASP A 719 -12.04 -3.25 -5.90
C ASP A 719 -12.52 -2.27 -6.98
N GLN A 720 -13.64 -2.55 -7.62
CA GLN A 720 -14.20 -1.67 -8.66
C GLN A 720 -14.78 -0.37 -8.09
N GLU A 721 -15.26 -0.40 -6.85
CA GLU A 721 -15.85 0.76 -6.18
C GLU A 721 -14.80 1.62 -5.44
N SER A 722 -13.68 1.00 -5.01
CA SER A 722 -12.66 1.67 -4.20
C SER A 722 -11.43 2.17 -4.97
N THR A 723 -11.20 1.68 -6.19
CA THR A 723 -10.05 2.04 -7.03
C THR A 723 -10.50 2.93 -8.18
N GLY A 724 -10.29 4.21 -8.07
CA GLY A 724 -10.64 5.20 -9.07
C GLY A 724 -11.75 6.11 -8.55
N ILE A 725 -11.45 6.82 -7.46
CA ILE A 725 -12.23 7.99 -7.13
C ILE A 725 -12.06 8.94 -8.30
N ASP A 726 -13.16 9.20 -9.00
CA ASP A 726 -13.24 10.13 -10.12
C ASP A 726 -12.76 11.53 -9.69
N GLU A 727 -12.10 12.24 -10.58
CA GLU A 727 -11.69 13.64 -10.41
C GLU A 727 -12.81 14.51 -9.82
N ALA A 728 -14.05 14.33 -10.30
CA ALA A 728 -15.22 15.05 -9.79
C ALA A 728 -15.49 14.78 -8.29
N GLN A 729 -15.23 13.59 -7.79
CA GLN A 729 -15.36 13.26 -6.38
C GLN A 729 -14.22 13.87 -5.55
N ALA A 730 -13.00 13.87 -6.07
CA ALA A 730 -11.87 14.55 -5.44
C ALA A 730 -12.11 16.06 -5.38
N VAL A 731 -12.65 16.66 -6.45
CA VAL A 731 -13.05 18.07 -6.51
C VAL A 731 -14.16 18.37 -5.51
N ALA A 732 -15.18 17.52 -5.40
CA ALA A 732 -16.29 17.73 -4.45
C ALA A 732 -15.77 17.73 -2.99
N VAL A 733 -14.90 16.80 -2.63
CA VAL A 733 -14.27 16.75 -1.30
C VAL A 733 -13.38 17.98 -1.08
N MET A 734 -12.61 18.38 -2.07
CA MET A 734 -11.77 19.60 -2.00
C MET A 734 -12.63 20.83 -1.74
N MET A 735 -13.72 21.01 -2.47
CA MET A 735 -14.61 22.17 -2.32
C MET A 735 -15.30 22.18 -0.95
N GLU A 736 -15.74 21.02 -0.46
CA GLU A 736 -16.28 20.91 0.92
C GLU A 736 -15.25 21.38 1.96
N LYS A 737 -14.00 20.91 1.86
CA LYS A 737 -12.94 21.32 2.82
C LYS A 737 -12.53 22.77 2.65
N TYR A 738 -12.56 23.29 1.42
CA TYR A 738 -12.32 24.71 1.14
C TYR A 738 -13.37 25.61 1.78
N GLU A 739 -14.66 25.27 1.66
CA GLU A 739 -15.74 26.03 2.31
C GLU A 739 -15.58 26.06 3.83
N VAL A 740 -15.24 24.94 4.44
CA VAL A 740 -14.97 24.87 5.90
C VAL A 740 -13.87 25.85 6.32
N VAL A 741 -12.77 25.93 5.59
CA VAL A 741 -11.66 26.86 5.92
C VAL A 741 -12.05 28.30 5.63
N ARG A 742 -12.70 28.56 4.49
CA ARG A 742 -13.18 29.89 4.12
C ARG A 742 -14.13 30.49 5.15
N ASP A 743 -15.05 29.67 5.66
CA ASP A 743 -16.01 30.11 6.67
C ASP A 743 -15.36 30.51 8.00
N MET A 744 -14.14 30.04 8.31
CA MET A 744 -13.38 30.49 9.46
C MET A 744 -12.91 31.97 9.33
N PHE A 745 -12.90 32.49 8.10
CA PHE A 745 -12.62 33.90 7.80
C PHE A 745 -13.87 34.74 7.61
N HIS A 746 -15.04 34.25 7.97
CA HIS A 746 -16.29 35.02 7.83
C HIS A 746 -16.22 36.32 8.63
N GLY A 747 -16.33 37.45 7.96
CA GLY A 747 -16.17 38.80 8.54
C GLY A 747 -14.77 39.38 8.47
N PHE A 748 -13.80 38.66 7.92
CA PHE A 748 -12.44 39.14 7.64
C PHE A 748 -12.21 39.21 6.13
N ASP A 749 -11.93 40.41 5.60
CA ASP A 749 -11.67 40.62 4.16
C ASP A 749 -10.20 40.36 3.84
N TYR A 750 -9.91 39.14 3.40
CA TYR A 750 -8.59 38.77 2.86
C TYR A 750 -8.54 38.83 1.33
N ALA A 751 -9.69 38.90 0.65
CA ALA A 751 -9.77 38.78 -0.81
C ALA A 751 -9.09 39.99 -1.50
N SER A 752 -9.18 41.18 -0.90
CA SER A 752 -8.52 42.39 -1.42
C SER A 752 -6.99 42.29 -1.45
N ALA A 753 -6.40 41.49 -0.57
CA ALA A 753 -4.95 41.34 -0.48
C ALA A 753 -4.39 40.29 -1.46
N LEU A 754 -5.22 39.30 -1.89
CA LEU A 754 -4.75 38.28 -2.82
C LEU A 754 -4.29 38.88 -4.17
N SER A 755 -4.88 39.99 -4.58
CA SER A 755 -4.47 40.78 -5.75
C SER A 755 -3.47 41.92 -5.45
N GLY A 756 -3.09 42.13 -4.18
CA GLY A 756 -2.24 43.18 -3.72
C GLY A 756 -0.73 42.94 -3.93
N THR A 757 0.06 43.98 -3.64
CA THR A 757 1.53 43.92 -3.65
C THR A 757 2.05 42.93 -2.59
N PRO A 758 3.30 42.44 -2.69
CA PRO A 758 3.91 41.57 -1.68
C PRO A 758 3.90 42.16 -0.26
N GLN A 759 3.99 43.46 -0.12
CA GLN A 759 3.92 44.14 1.17
C GLN A 759 2.51 44.13 1.78
N GLU A 760 1.48 44.35 0.96
CA GLU A 760 0.09 44.29 1.37
C GLU A 760 -0.32 42.86 1.75
N ARG A 761 0.15 41.87 1.02
CA ARG A 761 -0.05 40.45 1.33
C ARG A 761 0.59 40.07 2.67
N LEU A 762 1.78 40.55 2.96
CA LEU A 762 2.48 40.30 4.23
C LEU A 762 1.75 40.94 5.42
N ALA A 763 1.27 42.18 5.27
CA ALA A 763 0.50 42.89 6.29
C ALA A 763 -0.83 42.17 6.58
N MET A 764 -1.51 41.69 5.53
CA MET A 764 -2.73 40.93 5.64
C MET A 764 -2.52 39.58 6.34
N MET A 765 -1.40 38.87 6.11
CA MET A 765 -1.07 37.64 6.83
C MET A 765 -1.02 37.84 8.35
N ALA A 766 -0.44 38.90 8.82
CA ALA A 766 -0.39 39.20 10.26
C ALA A 766 -1.80 39.38 10.85
N GLY A 767 -2.66 40.13 10.17
CA GLY A 767 -4.05 40.32 10.56
C GLY A 767 -4.86 39.01 10.52
N ALA A 768 -4.64 38.19 9.52
CA ALA A 768 -5.30 36.90 9.37
C ALA A 768 -4.87 35.89 10.47
N ILE A 769 -3.59 35.89 10.86
CA ILE A 769 -3.09 35.06 11.96
C ILE A 769 -3.75 35.47 13.27
N GLU A 770 -3.81 36.79 13.54
CA GLU A 770 -4.47 37.33 14.73
C GLU A 770 -5.96 36.98 14.78
N TRP A 771 -6.66 37.09 13.63
CA TRP A 771 -8.05 36.72 13.49
C TRP A 771 -8.29 35.24 13.82
N ILE A 772 -7.46 34.33 13.32
CA ILE A 772 -7.60 32.89 13.58
C ILE A 772 -7.26 32.56 15.04
N LEU A 773 -6.25 33.19 15.63
CA LEU A 773 -5.93 33.03 17.05
C LEU A 773 -7.10 33.48 17.95
N ASP A 774 -7.71 34.63 17.65
CA ASP A 774 -8.89 35.12 18.35
C ASP A 774 -10.11 34.19 18.20
N LEU A 775 -10.34 33.67 16.97
CA LEU A 775 -11.37 32.68 16.71
C LEU A 775 -11.14 31.39 17.51
N GLN A 776 -9.92 30.88 17.52
CA GLN A 776 -9.55 29.67 18.26
C GLN A 776 -9.70 29.87 19.77
N GLN A 777 -9.34 31.04 20.30
CA GLN A 777 -9.52 31.38 21.70
C GLN A 777 -11.01 31.45 22.08
N LYS A 778 -11.84 32.10 21.28
CA LYS A 778 -13.31 32.16 21.47
C LYS A 778 -13.96 30.79 21.42
N LEU A 779 -13.45 29.88 20.59
CA LEU A 779 -13.91 28.49 20.55
C LEU A 779 -13.47 27.73 21.80
N ALA A 780 -12.22 27.90 22.24
CA ALA A 780 -11.68 27.26 23.43
C ALA A 780 -12.39 27.71 24.72
N GLU A 781 -12.83 28.96 24.78
CA GLU A 781 -13.62 29.47 25.93
C GLU A 781 -14.99 28.80 26.09
N LYS A 782 -15.57 28.30 24.97
CA LYS A 782 -16.85 27.56 24.98
C LYS A 782 -16.66 26.10 25.39
N GLU A 783 -15.45 25.60 25.38
CA GLU A 783 -15.15 24.22 25.71
C GLU A 783 -14.90 24.02 27.20
N ARG A 784 -15.51 22.97 27.77
CA ARG A 784 -15.46 22.67 29.20
C ARG A 784 -14.29 21.76 29.60
N THR A 785 -13.72 21.03 28.65
CA THR A 785 -12.63 20.07 28.89
C THR A 785 -11.28 20.64 28.45
N ALA A 786 -10.19 20.21 29.09
CA ALA A 786 -8.83 20.61 28.68
C ALA A 786 -8.50 20.16 27.25
N GLU A 787 -9.02 19.00 26.85
CA GLU A 787 -8.84 18.43 25.51
C GLU A 787 -9.69 19.15 24.46
N GLY A 788 -10.96 19.50 24.77
CA GLY A 788 -11.78 20.36 23.92
C GLY A 788 -11.12 21.69 23.64
N LYS A 789 -10.51 22.33 24.66
CA LYS A 789 -9.73 23.55 24.48
C LYS A 789 -8.51 23.36 23.55
N LYS A 790 -7.77 22.26 23.71
CA LYS A 790 -6.62 21.95 22.86
C LYS A 790 -7.05 21.72 21.40
N ASN A 791 -8.17 21.04 21.18
CA ASN A 791 -8.73 20.80 19.85
C ASN A 791 -9.24 22.10 19.22
N ALA A 792 -9.86 22.99 19.98
CA ALA A 792 -10.27 24.31 19.52
C ALA A 792 -9.06 25.13 19.01
N HIS A 793 -7.93 25.05 19.72
CA HIS A 793 -6.68 25.71 19.28
C HIS A 793 -6.02 25.06 18.05
N ARG A 794 -6.37 23.83 17.70
CA ARG A 794 -5.83 23.14 16.51
C ARG A 794 -6.79 23.10 15.33
N ARG A 795 -8.03 23.48 15.53
CA ARG A 795 -9.12 23.34 14.55
C ARG A 795 -8.78 23.91 13.17
N TYR A 796 -8.16 25.09 13.13
CA TYR A 796 -7.74 25.70 11.87
C TYR A 796 -6.62 24.90 11.19
N GLN A 797 -5.59 24.53 11.95
CA GLN A 797 -4.45 23.78 11.44
C GLN A 797 -4.89 22.43 10.84
N ASP A 798 -5.82 21.74 11.48
CA ASP A 798 -6.34 20.46 11.05
C ASP A 798 -7.26 20.62 9.82
N ALA A 799 -8.11 21.65 9.79
CA ALA A 799 -8.97 21.95 8.64
C ALA A 799 -8.16 22.30 7.38
N VAL A 800 -7.12 23.13 7.51
CA VAL A 800 -6.23 23.49 6.40
C VAL A 800 -5.40 22.27 5.95
N LEU A 801 -4.98 21.41 6.86
CA LEU A 801 -4.30 20.17 6.50
C LEU A 801 -5.22 19.24 5.68
N ALA A 802 -6.47 19.10 6.09
CA ALA A 802 -7.47 18.32 5.35
C ALA A 802 -7.74 18.92 3.96
N LEU A 803 -7.87 20.25 3.87
CA LEU A 803 -7.99 20.96 2.58
C LEU A 803 -6.74 20.76 1.71
N SER A 804 -5.54 20.88 2.27
CA SER A 804 -4.29 20.68 1.52
C SER A 804 -4.19 19.29 0.91
N LYS A 805 -4.60 18.26 1.66
CA LYS A 805 -4.64 16.88 1.17
C LYS A 805 -5.64 16.72 0.02
N ALA A 806 -6.85 17.26 0.17
CA ALA A 806 -7.88 17.20 -0.86
C ALA A 806 -7.49 18.03 -2.10
N PHE A 807 -6.89 19.20 -1.91
CA PHE A 807 -6.39 20.06 -2.98
C PHE A 807 -5.26 19.39 -3.78
N ALA A 808 -4.36 18.68 -3.10
CA ALA A 808 -3.29 17.93 -3.78
C ALA A 808 -3.84 16.86 -4.73
N LEU A 809 -4.99 16.27 -4.41
CA LEU A 809 -5.64 15.25 -5.24
C LEU A 809 -6.39 15.85 -6.44
N ALA A 810 -6.98 17.05 -6.26
CA ALA A 810 -7.78 17.73 -7.27
C ALA A 810 -7.02 18.88 -7.95
N SER A 811 -5.70 19.01 -7.75
CA SER A 811 -4.88 20.20 -8.11
C SER A 811 -4.90 20.58 -9.59
N ALA A 812 -5.24 19.66 -10.45
CA ALA A 812 -5.31 19.84 -11.90
C ALA A 812 -6.68 20.35 -12.39
N SER A 813 -7.72 20.28 -11.55
CA SER A 813 -9.06 20.72 -11.93
C SER A 813 -9.16 22.24 -12.10
N ASP A 814 -10.13 22.69 -12.89
CA ASP A 814 -10.42 24.11 -13.06
C ASP A 814 -10.91 24.75 -11.76
N GLU A 815 -11.60 24.01 -10.92
CA GLU A 815 -12.03 24.43 -9.59
C GLU A 815 -10.84 24.67 -8.67
N ALA A 816 -9.86 23.77 -8.67
CA ALA A 816 -8.63 23.94 -7.88
C ALA A 816 -7.82 25.18 -8.35
N ARG A 817 -7.77 25.41 -9.66
CA ARG A 817 -7.09 26.61 -10.20
C ARG A 817 -7.74 27.91 -9.72
N LYS A 818 -9.07 27.96 -9.62
CA LYS A 818 -9.81 29.14 -9.15
C LYS A 818 -9.52 29.49 -7.70
N ILE A 819 -9.37 28.47 -6.83
CA ILE A 819 -9.16 28.66 -5.38
C ILE A 819 -7.69 28.57 -4.96
N ARG A 820 -6.77 28.39 -5.89
CA ARG A 820 -5.35 28.12 -5.63
C ARG A 820 -4.67 29.18 -4.76
N GLU A 821 -4.89 30.45 -5.06
CA GLU A 821 -4.30 31.55 -4.31
C GLU A 821 -4.81 31.59 -2.87
N GLU A 822 -6.10 31.34 -2.68
CA GLU A 822 -6.72 31.28 -1.35
C GLU A 822 -6.20 30.07 -0.55
N VAL A 823 -6.10 28.90 -1.17
CA VAL A 823 -5.51 27.72 -0.53
C VAL A 823 -4.06 27.98 -0.13
N GLY A 824 -3.28 28.64 -1.01
CA GLY A 824 -1.91 29.05 -0.69
C GLY A 824 -1.84 30.01 0.49
N PHE A 825 -2.76 30.95 0.59
CA PHE A 825 -2.90 31.88 1.72
C PHE A 825 -3.22 31.13 3.01
N PHE A 826 -4.20 30.21 3.00
CA PHE A 826 -4.56 29.41 4.17
C PHE A 826 -3.40 28.52 4.65
N GLN A 827 -2.66 27.91 3.72
CA GLN A 827 -1.46 27.13 4.05
C GLN A 827 -0.35 27.96 4.70
N ALA A 828 -0.15 29.20 4.24
CA ALA A 828 0.83 30.11 4.81
C ALA A 828 0.51 30.49 6.25
N ILE A 829 -0.78 30.77 6.57
CA ILE A 829 -1.24 31.06 7.94
C ILE A 829 -1.07 29.81 8.81
N ARG A 830 -1.44 28.60 8.31
CA ARG A 830 -1.22 27.36 9.04
C ARG A 830 0.25 27.17 9.40
N ALA A 831 1.17 27.38 8.44
CA ALA A 831 2.59 27.24 8.67
C ALA A 831 3.09 28.21 9.76
N ALA A 832 2.60 29.44 9.78
CA ALA A 832 2.95 30.43 10.80
C ALA A 832 2.42 30.00 12.19
N LEU A 833 1.18 29.49 12.29
CA LEU A 833 0.58 29.02 13.54
C LEU A 833 1.26 27.77 14.10
N VAL A 834 1.66 26.82 13.27
CA VAL A 834 2.42 25.63 13.67
C VAL A 834 3.81 26.02 14.21
N LYS A 835 4.47 27.02 13.60
CA LYS A 835 5.77 27.54 14.05
C LYS A 835 5.68 28.25 15.40
N SER A 836 4.60 28.96 15.67
CA SER A 836 4.40 29.66 16.95
C SER A 836 4.05 28.72 18.10
N SER A 837 3.47 27.55 17.83
CA SER A 837 3.08 26.57 18.85
C SER A 837 4.21 25.61 19.26
N ASN A 838 5.23 25.44 18.44
CA ASN A 838 6.39 24.59 18.72
C ASN A 838 7.62 25.47 19.02
N GLY A 839 7.91 25.67 20.30
CA GLY A 839 9.06 26.45 20.79
C GLY A 839 10.45 25.82 20.52
N SER A 840 10.69 25.23 19.36
CA SER A 840 12.00 24.72 18.93
C SER A 840 12.29 25.11 17.47
N GLY A 841 13.35 25.86 17.32
CA GLY A 841 13.90 26.56 16.18
C GLY A 841 13.73 25.94 14.81
N VAL A 842 13.01 26.64 13.99
CA VAL A 842 12.99 26.46 12.53
C VAL A 842 14.01 27.42 11.92
N THR A 843 14.84 26.94 11.02
CA THR A 843 15.94 27.70 10.43
C THR A 843 15.44 28.78 9.47
N GLN A 844 16.27 29.81 9.27
CA GLN A 844 15.99 30.95 8.38
C GLN A 844 15.78 30.54 6.92
N GLN A 845 16.35 29.40 6.50
CA GLN A 845 16.16 28.80 5.16
C GLN A 845 14.75 28.29 4.92
N GLU A 846 14.09 27.74 5.93
CA GLU A 846 12.70 27.25 5.80
C GLU A 846 11.69 28.42 5.75
N ARG A 847 12.02 29.57 6.33
CA ARG A 847 11.22 30.80 6.18
C ARG A 847 11.36 31.41 4.77
N GLU A 848 12.55 31.43 4.22
CA GLU A 848 12.82 31.94 2.86
C GLU A 848 12.16 31.00 1.81
N LEU A 849 12.16 29.69 2.01
CA LEU A 849 11.51 28.75 1.12
C LEU A 849 9.99 28.95 1.09
N ALA A 850 9.37 29.15 2.24
CA ALA A 850 7.94 29.44 2.35
C ALA A 850 7.54 30.76 1.68
N ILE A 851 8.41 31.79 1.78
CA ILE A 851 8.20 33.11 1.16
C ILE A 851 8.47 33.05 -0.35
N GLN A 852 9.46 32.29 -0.82
CA GLN A 852 9.73 32.06 -2.24
C GLN A 852 8.61 31.30 -2.92
N GLN A 853 7.99 30.33 -2.24
CA GLN A 853 6.81 29.60 -2.73
C GLN A 853 5.59 30.53 -2.92
N ILE A 854 5.46 31.56 -2.11
CA ILE A 854 4.39 32.58 -2.23
C ILE A 854 4.65 33.52 -3.41
N VAL A 855 5.91 33.87 -3.68
CA VAL A 855 6.30 34.88 -4.70
C VAL A 855 6.37 34.26 -6.11
N SER A 856 6.74 32.97 -6.28
CA SER A 856 6.87 32.34 -7.60
C SER A 856 5.54 31.95 -8.25
N ARG A 857 4.40 32.09 -7.55
CA ARG A 857 3.05 31.74 -8.04
C ARG A 857 2.37 32.81 -8.92
N ALA A 858 3.04 33.91 -9.24
CA ALA A 858 2.43 35.06 -9.90
C ALA A 858 2.56 35.08 -11.45
N VAL A 859 2.99 33.99 -12.08
CA VAL A 859 3.12 33.95 -13.55
C VAL A 859 2.15 32.93 -14.15
N VAL A 860 1.20 33.43 -14.89
CA VAL A 860 0.20 32.69 -15.68
C VAL A 860 0.79 32.34 -17.04
N SER A 861 0.64 31.08 -17.46
CA SER A 861 0.84 30.69 -18.85
C SER A 861 -0.32 29.80 -19.32
N THR A 862 -0.85 30.15 -20.50
CA THR A 862 -2.01 29.58 -21.14
C THR A 862 -1.65 28.36 -21.99
N GLU A 863 -2.58 27.44 -21.99
CA GLU A 863 -3.01 26.40 -22.93
C GLU A 863 -2.44 25.01 -22.76
N ILE A 864 -3.21 24.23 -21.97
CA ILE A 864 -3.43 22.80 -22.21
C ILE A 864 -4.92 22.53 -22.26
N VAL A 865 -5.31 21.79 -23.27
CA VAL A 865 -6.66 21.70 -23.72
C VAL A 865 -7.40 20.64 -22.91
N ASP A 866 -8.33 21.03 -22.08
CA ASP A 866 -9.44 20.20 -21.62
C ASP A 866 -10.15 19.60 -22.86
N ILE A 867 -10.54 18.30 -22.81
CA ILE A 867 -11.26 17.64 -23.91
C ILE A 867 -12.46 18.47 -24.38
N LEU A 868 -13.13 19.16 -23.45
CA LEU A 868 -14.27 20.02 -23.74
C LEU A 868 -13.86 21.32 -24.42
N ALA A 869 -12.74 21.93 -24.03
CA ALA A 869 -12.20 23.12 -24.68
C ALA A 869 -11.61 22.83 -26.08
N ALA A 870 -11.08 21.61 -26.29
CA ALA A 870 -10.59 21.15 -27.60
C ALA A 870 -11.70 20.96 -28.62
N VAL A 871 -12.93 20.80 -28.15
CA VAL A 871 -14.15 20.66 -28.98
C VAL A 871 -14.85 22.03 -29.16
N GLY A 872 -14.28 23.12 -28.61
CA GLY A 872 -14.84 24.47 -28.66
C GLY A 872 -15.91 24.77 -27.60
N ILE A 873 -16.09 23.88 -26.60
CA ILE A 873 -17.12 24.02 -25.55
C ILE A 873 -16.52 24.79 -24.38
N LYS A 874 -17.02 25.99 -24.11
CA LYS A 874 -16.43 26.92 -23.13
C LYS A 874 -16.80 26.72 -21.67
N SER A 875 -17.74 25.87 -21.31
CA SER A 875 -18.12 25.56 -19.93
C SER A 875 -19.16 24.43 -19.86
N PRO A 876 -19.08 23.50 -18.92
CA PRO A 876 -20.07 22.44 -18.75
C PRO A 876 -21.28 22.94 -17.95
N ASP A 877 -22.11 23.77 -18.53
CA ASP A 877 -23.45 23.99 -18.00
C ASP A 877 -24.38 22.94 -18.61
N ILE A 878 -25.26 22.34 -17.80
CA ILE A 878 -26.18 21.26 -18.21
C ILE A 878 -27.14 21.68 -19.34
N SER A 879 -27.27 22.98 -19.61
CA SER A 879 -27.92 23.53 -20.81
C SER A 879 -27.26 23.11 -22.14
N ILE A 880 -26.08 22.53 -22.12
CA ILE A 880 -25.28 22.17 -23.29
C ILE A 880 -25.77 20.88 -23.99
N LEU A 881 -26.66 20.10 -23.38
CA LEU A 881 -27.34 18.99 -24.06
C LEU A 881 -28.47 19.53 -24.93
N SER A 882 -28.31 20.71 -25.57
CA SER A 882 -29.27 21.28 -26.53
C SER A 882 -29.31 20.47 -27.82
N ASP A 883 -30.42 20.55 -28.56
CA ASP A 883 -30.57 19.84 -29.84
C ASP A 883 -29.55 20.31 -30.87
N GLU A 884 -29.14 21.59 -30.80
CA GLU A 884 -28.06 22.15 -31.63
C GLU A 884 -26.72 21.53 -31.32
N PHE A 885 -26.36 21.40 -30.04
CA PHE A 885 -25.13 20.77 -29.60
C PHE A 885 -25.08 19.28 -29.99
N LEU A 886 -26.16 18.54 -29.76
CA LEU A 886 -26.24 17.12 -30.13
C LEU A 886 -26.13 16.91 -31.64
N ALA A 887 -26.67 17.85 -32.46
CA ALA A 887 -26.51 17.85 -33.92
C ALA A 887 -25.08 18.16 -34.33
N GLU A 888 -24.40 19.07 -33.65
CA GLU A 888 -22.99 19.40 -33.87
C GLU A 888 -22.07 18.20 -33.54
N VAL A 889 -22.29 17.54 -32.42
CA VAL A 889 -21.57 16.30 -32.01
C VAL A 889 -21.75 15.18 -33.04
N GLN A 890 -22.95 15.06 -33.63
CA GLN A 890 -23.25 14.06 -34.67
C GLN A 890 -22.51 14.33 -35.99
N GLN A 891 -22.22 15.60 -36.30
CA GLN A 891 -21.55 16.04 -37.52
C GLN A 891 -20.02 16.11 -37.39
N MET A 892 -19.48 15.95 -36.18
CA MET A 892 -18.03 15.99 -35.95
C MET A 892 -17.28 14.93 -36.77
N GLU A 893 -16.21 15.31 -37.45
CA GLU A 893 -15.36 14.40 -38.21
C GLU A 893 -14.64 13.40 -37.30
N LYS A 894 -14.28 13.82 -36.08
CA LYS A 894 -13.55 13.01 -35.11
C LYS A 894 -14.50 12.25 -34.17
N LYS A 895 -15.08 11.17 -34.66
CA LYS A 895 -16.16 10.41 -33.97
C LYS A 895 -15.77 9.90 -32.56
N ASN A 896 -14.52 9.49 -32.35
CA ASN A 896 -14.06 8.98 -31.04
C ASN A 896 -13.95 10.09 -29.99
N LEU A 897 -13.56 11.30 -30.42
CA LEU A 897 -13.50 12.47 -29.56
C LEU A 897 -14.92 12.95 -29.20
N ALA A 898 -15.82 12.95 -30.17
CA ALA A 898 -17.23 13.25 -29.97
C ALA A 898 -17.88 12.26 -28.97
N LEU A 899 -17.53 10.98 -29.06
CA LEU A 899 -18.01 9.94 -28.17
C LEU A 899 -17.58 10.22 -26.71
N GLU A 900 -16.28 10.50 -26.48
CA GLU A 900 -15.77 10.75 -25.14
C GLU A 900 -16.30 12.06 -24.54
N ALA A 901 -16.43 13.12 -25.34
CA ALA A 901 -17.01 14.38 -24.88
C ALA A 901 -18.49 14.20 -24.47
N LEU A 902 -19.28 13.49 -25.27
CA LEU A 902 -20.68 13.23 -25.00
C LEU A 902 -20.85 12.30 -23.77
N ARG A 903 -20.01 11.26 -23.65
CA ARG A 903 -19.98 10.36 -22.49
C ARG A 903 -19.68 11.12 -21.19
N LYS A 904 -18.72 12.03 -21.21
CA LYS A 904 -18.37 12.86 -20.04
C LYS A 904 -19.55 13.74 -19.63
N LEU A 905 -20.17 14.44 -20.57
CA LEU A 905 -21.32 15.31 -20.30
C LEU A 905 -22.54 14.56 -19.78
N ILE A 906 -22.83 13.38 -20.33
CA ILE A 906 -23.94 12.53 -19.87
C ILE A 906 -23.67 12.07 -18.42
N ASN A 907 -22.43 11.64 -18.13
CA ASN A 907 -22.05 11.20 -16.80
C ASN A 907 -22.15 12.33 -15.77
N ASP A 908 -21.71 13.55 -16.14
CA ASP A 908 -21.84 14.74 -15.30
C ASP A 908 -23.33 15.11 -15.09
N GLY A 909 -24.17 14.98 -16.11
CA GLY A 909 -25.62 15.16 -16.04
C GLY A 909 -26.31 14.14 -15.12
N ILE A 910 -25.89 12.89 -15.17
CA ILE A 910 -26.37 11.81 -14.29
C ILE A 910 -25.96 12.10 -12.82
N ARG A 911 -24.74 12.52 -12.58
CA ARG A 911 -24.19 12.78 -11.23
C ARG A 911 -24.78 14.00 -10.57
N SER A 912 -25.05 15.08 -11.33
CA SER A 912 -25.70 16.26 -10.77
C SER A 912 -27.07 15.95 -10.18
N ARG A 913 -27.70 14.85 -10.62
CA ARG A 913 -29.01 14.36 -10.15
C ARG A 913 -28.94 13.27 -9.09
N SER A 914 -27.79 12.65 -8.87
CA SER A 914 -27.67 11.51 -7.95
C SER A 914 -28.11 11.81 -6.51
N LYS A 915 -28.09 13.07 -6.12
CA LYS A 915 -28.56 13.54 -4.80
C LYS A 915 -30.07 13.75 -4.75
N ALA A 916 -30.71 13.97 -5.89
CA ALA A 916 -32.12 14.34 -5.96
C ALA A 916 -33.02 13.16 -6.37
N ASN A 917 -32.59 12.30 -7.33
CA ASN A 917 -33.39 11.15 -7.77
C ASN A 917 -32.50 9.92 -8.05
N VAL A 918 -32.43 9.01 -7.07
CA VAL A 918 -31.61 7.80 -7.11
C VAL A 918 -32.09 6.80 -8.15
N VAL A 919 -33.41 6.69 -8.36
CA VAL A 919 -34.00 5.69 -9.26
C VAL A 919 -33.67 6.01 -10.72
N GLN A 920 -33.96 7.24 -11.18
CA GLN A 920 -33.61 7.66 -12.53
C GLN A 920 -32.09 7.66 -12.78
N THR A 921 -31.32 8.08 -11.79
CA THR A 921 -29.85 8.09 -11.87
C THR A 921 -29.32 6.69 -12.14
N LYS A 922 -29.84 5.67 -11.43
CA LYS A 922 -29.42 4.29 -11.62
C LYS A 922 -29.77 3.77 -13.03
N ALA A 923 -30.98 4.02 -13.50
CA ALA A 923 -31.42 3.61 -14.83
C ALA A 923 -30.60 4.25 -15.97
N PHE A 924 -30.28 5.54 -15.85
CA PHE A 924 -29.43 6.24 -16.83
C PHE A 924 -27.98 5.78 -16.78
N SER A 925 -27.45 5.50 -15.59
CA SER A 925 -26.09 4.98 -15.40
C SER A 925 -25.94 3.58 -16.03
N GLU A 926 -26.89 2.69 -15.79
CA GLU A 926 -26.89 1.33 -16.36
C GLU A 926 -26.97 1.37 -17.90
N ARG A 927 -27.80 2.24 -18.47
CA ARG A 927 -27.89 2.41 -19.94
C ARG A 927 -26.60 2.98 -20.55
N LEU A 928 -25.95 3.92 -19.89
CA LEU A 928 -24.66 4.48 -20.32
C LEU A 928 -23.58 3.40 -20.32
N GLU A 929 -23.51 2.64 -19.24
CA GLU A 929 -22.53 1.56 -19.10
C GLU A 929 -22.76 0.44 -20.12
N ASP A 930 -23.99 0.04 -20.37
CA ASP A 930 -24.33 -0.99 -21.36
C ASP A 930 -23.97 -0.55 -22.80
N ALA A 931 -24.29 0.67 -23.18
CA ALA A 931 -23.94 1.19 -24.51
C ALA A 931 -22.43 1.23 -24.72
N VAL A 932 -21.68 1.69 -23.71
CA VAL A 932 -20.21 1.74 -23.73
C VAL A 932 -19.59 0.34 -23.70
N ALA A 933 -20.15 -0.60 -22.93
CA ALA A 933 -19.68 -1.99 -22.88
C ALA A 933 -19.87 -2.70 -24.23
N ARG A 934 -21.02 -2.52 -24.90
CA ARG A 934 -21.27 -3.09 -26.23
C ARG A 934 -20.34 -2.52 -27.29
N TYR A 935 -20.03 -1.23 -27.23
CA TYR A 935 -19.05 -0.60 -28.12
C TYR A 935 -17.64 -1.20 -27.91
N HIS A 936 -17.20 -1.34 -26.68
CA HIS A 936 -15.90 -1.92 -26.36
C HIS A 936 -15.78 -3.42 -26.68
N ALA A 937 -16.90 -4.14 -26.67
CA ALA A 937 -17.00 -5.52 -27.14
C ALA A 937 -17.07 -5.65 -28.66
N ASN A 938 -16.95 -4.56 -29.42
CA ASN A 938 -17.16 -4.48 -30.87
C ASN A 938 -18.56 -4.99 -31.34
N ALA A 939 -19.54 -4.97 -30.44
CA ALA A 939 -20.91 -5.38 -30.75
C ALA A 939 -21.69 -4.27 -31.51
N ILE A 940 -21.26 -3.01 -31.33
CA ILE A 940 -21.82 -1.83 -32.03
C ILE A 940 -20.69 -0.94 -32.55
N THR A 941 -20.94 -0.24 -33.63
CA THR A 941 -19.98 0.69 -34.24
C THR A 941 -19.91 2.02 -33.49
N THR A 942 -18.85 2.83 -33.76
CA THR A 942 -18.72 4.19 -33.19
C THR A 942 -19.91 5.08 -33.54
N ALA A 943 -20.52 4.91 -34.75
CA ALA A 943 -21.69 5.68 -35.14
C ALA A 943 -22.95 5.27 -34.35
N GLU A 944 -23.12 3.97 -34.11
CA GLU A 944 -24.26 3.42 -33.35
C GLU A 944 -24.21 3.81 -31.88
N VAL A 945 -23.04 3.68 -31.20
CA VAL A 945 -22.88 4.10 -29.81
C VAL A 945 -23.08 5.61 -29.67
N LEU A 946 -22.64 6.41 -30.65
CA LEU A 946 -22.85 7.85 -30.63
C LEU A 946 -24.35 8.20 -30.69
N GLN A 947 -25.13 7.50 -31.55
CA GLN A 947 -26.57 7.65 -31.62
C GLN A 947 -27.29 7.24 -30.33
N GLU A 948 -26.87 6.15 -29.69
CA GLU A 948 -27.41 5.72 -28.40
C GLU A 948 -27.12 6.73 -27.29
N LEU A 949 -25.91 7.29 -27.23
CA LEU A 949 -25.56 8.32 -26.25
C LEU A 949 -26.30 9.64 -26.51
N ILE A 950 -26.53 10.03 -27.75
CA ILE A 950 -27.37 11.19 -28.12
C ILE A 950 -28.79 10.96 -27.64
N GLN A 951 -29.36 9.76 -27.84
CA GLN A 951 -30.71 9.45 -27.37
C GLN A 951 -30.77 9.47 -25.82
N LEU A 952 -29.78 8.91 -25.14
CA LEU A 952 -29.68 8.95 -23.67
C LEU A 952 -29.59 10.41 -23.15
N ALA A 953 -28.85 11.28 -23.82
CA ALA A 953 -28.76 12.69 -23.49
C ALA A 953 -30.13 13.40 -23.64
N LYS A 954 -30.88 13.07 -24.70
CA LYS A 954 -32.26 13.57 -24.89
C LYS A 954 -33.23 13.10 -23.82
N ASP A 955 -33.14 11.84 -23.40
CA ASP A 955 -33.97 11.25 -22.36
C ASP A 955 -33.67 11.90 -20.97
N ILE A 956 -32.40 12.17 -20.65
CA ILE A 956 -32.00 12.91 -19.46
C ILE A 956 -32.57 14.34 -19.46
N ARG A 957 -32.52 15.03 -20.60
CA ARG A 957 -33.10 16.36 -20.79
C ARG A 957 -34.61 16.37 -20.63
N ALA A 958 -35.32 15.42 -21.28
CA ALA A 958 -36.76 15.28 -21.16
C ALA A 958 -37.22 14.96 -19.71
N ALA A 959 -36.44 14.18 -18.99
CA ALA A 959 -36.68 13.93 -17.59
C ALA A 959 -36.49 15.19 -16.70
N ARG A 960 -35.59 16.12 -17.09
CA ARG A 960 -35.45 17.43 -16.46
C ARG A 960 -36.63 18.37 -16.73
N GLN A 961 -37.04 18.47 -17.97
CA GLN A 961 -38.17 19.34 -18.35
C GLN A 961 -39.50 18.91 -17.72
N ARG A 962 -39.77 17.62 -17.58
CA ARG A 962 -40.93 17.10 -16.83
C ARG A 962 -41.00 17.58 -15.39
N GLY A 963 -39.84 17.67 -14.70
CA GLY A 963 -39.74 18.21 -13.36
C GLY A 963 -40.09 19.69 -13.27
N GLU A 964 -39.60 20.49 -14.23
CA GLU A 964 -39.84 21.93 -14.30
C GLU A 964 -41.33 22.23 -14.66
N GLU A 965 -41.92 21.43 -15.54
CA GLU A 965 -43.32 21.59 -16.00
C GLU A 965 -44.35 21.10 -14.96
N SER A 966 -44.03 20.10 -14.16
CA SER A 966 -44.95 19.58 -13.14
C SER A 966 -45.03 20.43 -11.86
N GLY A 967 -44.10 21.39 -11.69
CA GLY A 967 -44.03 22.25 -10.49
C GLY A 967 -43.69 21.49 -9.20
N LEU A 968 -43.22 20.25 -9.32
CA LEU A 968 -42.77 19.41 -8.20
C LEU A 968 -41.27 19.62 -7.94
N SER A 969 -40.89 19.57 -6.68
CA SER A 969 -39.48 19.55 -6.30
C SER A 969 -38.78 18.25 -6.74
N ASP A 970 -37.49 18.28 -6.90
CA ASP A 970 -36.68 17.08 -7.26
C ASP A 970 -36.91 15.92 -6.29
N GLU A 971 -37.17 16.19 -5.01
CA GLU A 971 -37.46 15.18 -3.98
C GLU A 971 -38.86 14.57 -4.16
N GLU A 972 -39.86 15.38 -4.55
CA GLU A 972 -41.22 14.92 -4.85
C GLU A 972 -41.25 14.07 -6.11
N ILE A 973 -40.47 14.42 -7.12
CA ILE A 973 -40.31 13.63 -8.35
C ILE A 973 -39.63 12.30 -8.06
N ALA A 974 -38.59 12.30 -7.21
CA ALA A 974 -37.91 11.07 -6.80
C ALA A 974 -38.83 10.11 -6.06
N PHE A 975 -39.70 10.66 -5.21
CA PHE A 975 -40.73 9.90 -4.49
C PHE A 975 -41.78 9.33 -5.43
N TYR A 976 -42.23 10.12 -6.43
CA TYR A 976 -43.17 9.70 -7.46
C TYR A 976 -42.60 8.56 -8.32
N ASP A 977 -41.35 8.69 -8.79
CA ASP A 977 -40.66 7.67 -9.58
C ASP A 977 -40.48 6.36 -8.79
N ALA A 978 -40.14 6.46 -7.49
CA ALA A 978 -40.00 5.29 -6.62
C ALA A 978 -41.33 4.56 -6.37
N LEU A 979 -42.44 5.30 -6.31
CA LEU A 979 -43.78 4.73 -6.21
C LEU A 979 -44.20 4.09 -7.52
N ALA A 980 -43.84 4.66 -8.69
CA ALA A 980 -44.15 4.13 -10.00
C ALA A 980 -43.45 2.81 -10.33
N GLU A 981 -42.31 2.51 -9.71
CA GLU A 981 -41.66 1.22 -9.84
C GLU A 981 -42.27 0.11 -8.97
N ASN A 982 -43.12 0.43 -8.02
CA ASN A 982 -43.76 -0.53 -7.14
C ASN A 982 -45.15 -0.94 -7.69
N GLU A 983 -45.26 -2.11 -8.33
CA GLU A 983 -46.49 -2.65 -8.89
C GLU A 983 -47.67 -2.65 -7.90
N SER A 984 -47.43 -2.88 -6.63
CA SER A 984 -48.45 -2.88 -5.56
C SER A 984 -48.96 -1.45 -5.27
N ALA A 985 -48.09 -0.45 -5.33
CA ALA A 985 -48.46 0.95 -5.14
C ALA A 985 -49.26 1.48 -6.33
N VAL A 986 -48.86 1.12 -7.55
CA VAL A 986 -49.56 1.48 -8.79
C VAL A 986 -50.99 0.90 -8.80
N GLN A 987 -51.19 -0.35 -8.36
CA GLN A 987 -52.50 -0.99 -8.23
C GLN A 987 -53.40 -0.35 -7.16
N MET A 988 -52.81 0.20 -6.07
CA MET A 988 -53.57 0.84 -4.98
C MET A 988 -54.00 2.27 -5.29
N MET A 989 -53.25 3.00 -6.13
CA MET A 989 -53.50 4.42 -6.41
C MET A 989 -54.44 4.68 -7.62
N GLY A 990 -54.69 3.67 -8.46
CA GLY A 990 -55.56 3.81 -9.64
C GLY A 990 -55.02 4.77 -10.69
N ASP A 991 -55.86 5.02 -11.74
CA ASP A 991 -55.47 5.89 -12.88
C ASP A 991 -55.49 7.41 -12.59
N ASP A 992 -55.89 7.84 -11.38
CA ASP A 992 -55.85 9.25 -10.94
C ASP A 992 -54.49 9.50 -10.23
N ARG A 993 -53.50 9.78 -11.02
CA ARG A 993 -52.16 10.16 -10.58
C ARG A 993 -52.05 11.64 -10.28
#